data_1292c2bb68060521b788277a3c4de40b
#
_entry.id   1292c2bb68060521b788277a3c4de40b
#
_cell.length_a   1.000
_cell.length_b   1.000
_cell.length_c   1.000
_cell.angle_alpha   90.00
_cell.angle_beta   90.00
_cell.angle_gamma   90.00
#
_symmetry.space_group_name_H-M   'P 1'
#
loop_
_entity.id
_entity.type
_entity.pdbx_description
1 polymer ?
#
loop_
_entity_poly.entity_id
_entity_poly.type
_entity_poly.pdbx_seq_one_letter_code
_entity_poly.pdbx_strand_id
1 'polypeptide(L)'
;MDCEISGFAEAWGELAAARNADAERKTENTENYMEEITAPTVQKLPLLAMRGIVLFPNMIMHFDLAREPFVKALRASAKSDRRVFLVTQKDPLVEEPKQDDLYTVGVIAEVRQVLRSPDGVTRVLVEGKERAAIITAFLENTEKEKDFYPQAEVELLPEVSVEEDREKELTASVRCIKDIFQEYAELMPRMPKELVATVICEQDAAKMFNEIVFNISLDYDAKQMLLEESSLLQRLKKLYRILEDEMDILQLERKLQEETQENLDRSQREYYLREQMHLIAEQLGESEDPAAEMEQYTDIIDTLPLDEASRKKLEKEAERLSRLPAASQEAFVIRSYLDTVLALPWNKSSHTKPNLKRAQSVLEKDHYGLKKVKERILESIAVRTLLPEASGQILCFVGPPGVGKTSIGRSIAKALGRHYERVSLGGVRDESDIRGHRKTYVGAMPGRIMDAMTRAGTNNPMILLDEVDKMSNDFRGDPSAALLEVLDSEQNKAFRDHYIEVPFDLSKVLFVATANSLDPIPAPLLDRMEIIELGSYTREEKFHIAKEHLLKKQLKKHGLKGTQCRIPDEVLYAIIDGYTREAGVRELERTIGTLCRKAAKEIVEGICKKVSFTEVNLKEYLGIPKFRPDEQSHEDTVGVVNGLAWTSVGGVLMPMEVLVMSGKGTVEYTGSLGNVMQESAKIAVSYARSVAKQYGIPEDFHTKCDLHIHAPEGAVPKDGPSAGVTMATAIISALSGRPVRGDIAMTGEITLHGKVLPIGGLREKSMAAYKAGIHTVIIPEENLPDLEEVDETVREHVTFVPAKTLDTVLNTALVPAEPAAEAQTAAAELCHV
;
A
#
# COMPACT_ATOMS: atom_id res chain seq x y z
N MET A 1 -41.01 1.97 -9.35
CA MET A 1 -40.59 0.57 -9.31
C MET A 1 -39.66 0.33 -8.12
N ASP A 2 -39.83 1.14 -7.06
CA ASP A 2 -38.89 1.14 -5.91
C ASP A 2 -39.53 0.66 -4.59
N CYS A 3 -40.55 -0.18 -4.65
CA CYS A 3 -41.25 -0.65 -3.44
C CYS A 3 -41.28 -2.18 -3.24
N GLU A 4 -40.72 -2.99 -4.14
CA GLU A 4 -40.72 -4.45 -3.99
C GLU A 4 -39.37 -5.09 -3.59
N ILE A 5 -38.26 -4.35 -3.65
CA ILE A 5 -36.92 -4.88 -3.34
C ILE A 5 -36.61 -4.84 -1.82
N SER A 6 -37.24 -3.93 -1.06
CA SER A 6 -36.99 -3.82 0.39
C SER A 6 -37.65 -4.95 1.23
N GLY A 7 -38.72 -5.55 0.71
CA GLY A 7 -39.42 -6.64 1.39
C GLY A 7 -38.71 -7.99 1.39
N PHE A 8 -37.79 -8.20 0.43
CA PHE A 8 -37.08 -9.47 0.32
C PHE A 8 -35.83 -9.55 1.22
N ALA A 9 -35.13 -8.44 1.43
CA ALA A 9 -33.99 -8.37 2.37
C ALA A 9 -34.43 -8.52 3.83
N GLU A 10 -35.62 -7.99 4.21
CA GLU A 10 -36.18 -8.16 5.55
C GLU A 10 -36.68 -9.58 5.82
N ALA A 11 -37.27 -10.23 4.81
CA ALA A 11 -37.73 -11.63 4.94
C ALA A 11 -36.55 -12.63 5.11
N TRP A 12 -35.39 -12.33 4.58
CA TRP A 12 -34.18 -13.18 4.78
C TRP A 12 -33.50 -12.93 6.12
N GLY A 13 -33.60 -11.71 6.68
CA GLY A 13 -33.09 -11.35 8.00
C GLY A 13 -33.90 -12.05 9.12
N GLU A 14 -35.22 -12.11 8.99
CA GLU A 14 -36.11 -12.79 9.97
C GLU A 14 -35.99 -14.32 9.93
N LEU A 15 -35.75 -14.93 8.76
CA LEU A 15 -35.49 -16.37 8.62
C LEU A 15 -34.13 -16.80 9.22
N ALA A 16 -33.12 -15.94 9.21
CA ALA A 16 -31.84 -16.18 9.86
C ALA A 16 -31.94 -16.09 11.40
N ALA A 17 -32.77 -15.19 11.92
CA ALA A 17 -32.97 -15.02 13.36
C ALA A 17 -33.84 -16.14 13.98
N ALA A 18 -34.82 -16.67 13.24
CA ALA A 18 -35.67 -17.80 13.70
C ALA A 18 -34.90 -19.13 13.77
N ARG A 19 -33.84 -19.32 12.99
CA ARG A 19 -33.05 -20.58 12.97
C ARG A 19 -32.07 -20.74 14.13
N ASN A 20 -31.62 -19.66 14.77
CA ASN A 20 -30.75 -19.76 15.95
C ASN A 20 -31.50 -20.20 17.23
N ALA A 21 -32.84 -20.12 17.27
CA ALA A 21 -33.65 -20.55 18.41
C ALA A 21 -34.02 -22.03 18.36
N ASP A 22 -33.98 -22.68 17.18
CA ASP A 22 -34.34 -24.11 17.02
C ASP A 22 -33.11 -25.05 17.05
N ALA A 23 -31.90 -24.55 16.99
CA ALA A 23 -30.66 -25.34 17.05
C ALA A 23 -30.33 -25.89 18.45
N GLU A 24 -30.95 -25.36 19.52
CA GLU A 24 -30.70 -25.79 20.90
C GLU A 24 -31.66 -26.87 21.42
N ARG A 25 -32.61 -27.38 20.59
CA ARG A 25 -33.63 -28.37 21.03
C ARG A 25 -33.59 -29.76 20.38
N LYS A 26 -32.56 -30.07 19.58
CA LYS A 26 -32.43 -31.39 18.93
C LYS A 26 -31.08 -32.03 19.13
N THR A 27 -30.65 -32.21 20.37
CA THR A 27 -29.63 -33.20 20.75
C THR A 27 -30.29 -34.24 21.66
N GLU A 28 -31.09 -35.11 21.07
CA GLU A 28 -31.49 -36.44 21.63
C GLU A 28 -32.37 -37.15 20.59
N ASN A 29 -31.76 -38.06 19.86
CA ASN A 29 -32.27 -39.18 19.05
C ASN A 29 -31.66 -39.23 17.65
N THR A 30 -30.51 -39.87 17.53
CA THR A 30 -30.10 -40.54 16.28
C THR A 30 -29.14 -41.68 16.60
N GLU A 31 -29.67 -42.76 17.03
CA GLU A 31 -29.10 -44.08 16.74
C GLU A 31 -30.00 -44.76 15.68
N ASN A 32 -29.35 -45.31 14.64
CA ASN A 32 -29.86 -46.08 13.51
C ASN A 32 -30.33 -45.32 12.26
N TYR A 33 -29.35 -45.02 11.40
CA TYR A 33 -29.42 -45.34 9.96
C TYR A 33 -27.97 -45.47 9.45
N MET A 34 -27.50 -46.69 9.30
CA MET A 34 -26.27 -46.98 8.52
C MET A 34 -26.63 -46.88 7.05
N GLU A 35 -26.35 -45.73 6.43
CA GLU A 35 -26.23 -45.66 4.98
C GLU A 35 -24.89 -46.31 4.54
N GLU A 36 -24.97 -47.10 3.48
CA GLU A 36 -23.84 -47.75 2.81
C GLU A 36 -22.85 -46.66 2.39
N ILE A 37 -21.78 -46.51 3.14
CA ILE A 37 -20.61 -45.75 2.73
C ILE A 37 -19.93 -46.57 1.63
N THR A 38 -20.18 -46.20 0.36
CA THR A 38 -19.34 -46.65 -0.75
C THR A 38 -17.92 -46.21 -0.45
N ALA A 39 -16.97 -47.13 -0.39
CA ALA A 39 -15.58 -46.87 -0.12
C ALA A 39 -15.06 -45.75 -1.09
N PRO A 40 -14.30 -44.73 -0.61
CA PRO A 40 -13.81 -43.67 -1.45
C PRO A 40 -13.01 -44.23 -2.62
N THR A 41 -13.42 -43.90 -3.85
CA THR A 41 -12.73 -44.36 -5.05
C THR A 41 -11.44 -43.58 -5.27
N VAL A 42 -10.36 -44.07 -4.70
CA VAL A 42 -9.03 -43.40 -4.86
C VAL A 42 -8.45 -43.82 -6.21
N GLN A 43 -7.98 -42.83 -6.98
CA GLN A 43 -7.35 -43.01 -8.30
C GLN A 43 -5.98 -42.37 -8.33
N LYS A 44 -5.03 -43.04 -9.04
CA LYS A 44 -3.72 -42.47 -9.32
C LYS A 44 -3.70 -41.91 -10.74
N LEU A 45 -3.47 -40.63 -10.86
CA LEU A 45 -3.50 -39.93 -12.15
C LEU A 45 -2.25 -39.05 -12.37
N PRO A 46 -1.81 -38.87 -13.62
CA PRO A 46 -0.80 -37.87 -13.94
C PRO A 46 -1.25 -36.49 -13.51
N LEU A 47 -0.40 -35.75 -12.76
CA LEU A 47 -0.65 -34.44 -12.20
C LEU A 47 -0.19 -33.35 -13.15
N LEU A 48 -1.05 -32.32 -13.36
CA LEU A 48 -0.72 -31.09 -14.07
C LEU A 48 -1.04 -29.90 -13.17
N ALA A 49 -0.01 -29.18 -12.69
CA ALA A 49 -0.16 -27.97 -11.89
C ALA A 49 -0.29 -26.73 -12.77
N MET A 50 -1.42 -26.04 -12.66
CA MET A 50 -1.80 -24.91 -13.49
C MET A 50 -1.50 -23.58 -12.78
N ARG A 51 -1.11 -22.56 -13.56
CA ARG A 51 -0.82 -21.22 -13.05
C ARG A 51 -1.98 -20.27 -13.38
N GLY A 52 -2.68 -19.77 -12.35
CA GLY A 52 -3.75 -18.78 -12.49
C GLY A 52 -4.96 -19.22 -13.30
N ILE A 53 -5.13 -20.54 -13.50
CA ILE A 53 -6.21 -21.12 -14.30
C ILE A 53 -6.93 -22.18 -13.46
N VAL A 54 -8.24 -22.10 -13.40
CA VAL A 54 -9.12 -23.08 -12.73
C VAL A 54 -10.04 -23.72 -13.78
N LEU A 55 -10.04 -25.05 -13.87
CA LEU A 55 -10.94 -25.80 -14.74
C LEU A 55 -12.17 -26.23 -13.93
N PHE A 56 -13.35 -26.24 -14.57
CA PHE A 56 -14.60 -26.75 -14.01
C PHE A 56 -15.07 -28.01 -14.76
N PRO A 57 -15.86 -28.88 -14.11
CA PRO A 57 -16.46 -30.02 -14.77
C PRO A 57 -17.33 -29.61 -15.98
N ASN A 58 -17.35 -30.43 -17.02
CA ASN A 58 -18.04 -30.23 -18.31
C ASN A 58 -17.54 -29.03 -19.13
N MET A 59 -16.44 -28.37 -18.74
CA MET A 59 -15.83 -27.29 -19.50
C MET A 59 -14.67 -27.77 -20.36
N ILE A 60 -14.53 -27.16 -21.53
CA ILE A 60 -13.44 -27.45 -22.47
C ILE A 60 -12.50 -26.26 -22.47
N MET A 61 -11.23 -26.52 -22.22
CA MET A 61 -10.21 -25.47 -22.16
C MET A 61 -8.95 -25.87 -22.91
N HIS A 62 -8.29 -24.89 -23.50
CA HIS A 62 -6.94 -25.05 -24.02
C HIS A 62 -5.95 -24.22 -23.19
N PHE A 63 -4.77 -24.78 -22.98
CA PHE A 63 -3.66 -24.09 -22.31
C PHE A 63 -2.32 -24.55 -22.87
N ASP A 64 -1.31 -23.72 -22.64
CA ASP A 64 0.04 -23.96 -23.10
C ASP A 64 0.90 -24.54 -21.96
N LEU A 65 1.58 -25.63 -22.25
CA LEU A 65 2.42 -26.40 -21.33
C LEU A 65 3.88 -26.32 -21.77
N ALA A 66 4.70 -25.60 -20.98
CA ALA A 66 6.12 -25.42 -21.26
C ALA A 66 7.03 -26.27 -20.36
N ARG A 67 6.57 -26.61 -19.15
CA ARG A 67 7.38 -27.32 -18.14
C ARG A 67 7.53 -28.81 -18.48
N GLU A 68 8.78 -29.26 -18.61
CA GLU A 68 9.10 -30.62 -19.06
C GLU A 68 8.50 -31.76 -18.19
N PRO A 69 8.46 -31.66 -16.83
CA PRO A 69 7.85 -32.70 -16.01
C PRO A 69 6.36 -32.92 -16.34
N PHE A 70 5.60 -31.84 -16.54
CA PHE A 70 4.17 -31.92 -16.86
C PHE A 70 3.92 -32.36 -18.32
N VAL A 71 4.83 -32.04 -19.24
CA VAL A 71 4.79 -32.58 -20.61
C VAL A 71 5.01 -34.11 -20.60
N LYS A 72 5.87 -34.62 -19.69
CA LYS A 72 6.06 -36.07 -19.51
C LYS A 72 4.80 -36.69 -18.90
N ALA A 73 4.16 -36.05 -17.90
CA ALA A 73 2.90 -36.52 -17.33
C ALA A 73 1.78 -36.64 -18.39
N LEU A 74 1.69 -35.65 -19.26
CA LEU A 74 0.75 -35.64 -20.39
C LEU A 74 1.04 -36.78 -21.39
N ARG A 75 2.32 -37.04 -21.69
CA ARG A 75 2.69 -38.16 -22.56
C ARG A 75 2.38 -39.52 -21.93
N ALA A 76 2.47 -39.62 -20.62
CA ALA A 76 2.10 -40.84 -19.89
C ALA A 76 0.58 -41.06 -19.94
N SER A 77 -0.22 -40.04 -19.77
CA SER A 77 -1.68 -40.10 -19.89
C SER A 77 -2.13 -40.54 -21.30
N ALA A 78 -1.44 -40.08 -22.35
CA ALA A 78 -1.76 -40.44 -23.74
C ALA A 78 -1.55 -41.96 -24.05
N LYS A 79 -0.72 -42.64 -23.23
CA LYS A 79 -0.48 -44.13 -23.36
C LYS A 79 -1.46 -44.95 -22.52
N SER A 80 -2.26 -44.31 -21.67
CA SER A 80 -3.24 -44.93 -20.75
C SER A 80 -4.66 -44.55 -21.19
N ASP A 81 -5.46 -44.05 -20.26
CA ASP A 81 -6.88 -43.71 -20.44
C ASP A 81 -7.13 -42.23 -20.86
N ARG A 82 -6.07 -41.45 -21.14
CA ARG A 82 -6.07 -40.02 -21.47
C ARG A 82 -6.60 -39.13 -20.35
N ARG A 83 -6.64 -39.63 -19.12
CA ARG A 83 -7.05 -38.85 -17.98
C ARG A 83 -5.85 -38.20 -17.33
N VAL A 84 -6.05 -36.98 -16.85
CA VAL A 84 -5.07 -36.20 -16.09
C VAL A 84 -5.80 -35.49 -14.93
N PHE A 85 -5.09 -35.26 -13.86
CA PHE A 85 -5.60 -34.45 -12.77
C PHE A 85 -5.03 -33.04 -12.86
N LEU A 86 -5.92 -32.05 -13.00
CA LEU A 86 -5.59 -30.63 -13.10
C LEU A 86 -5.87 -29.94 -11.78
N VAL A 87 -4.87 -29.23 -11.25
CA VAL A 87 -4.99 -28.46 -10.01
C VAL A 87 -4.28 -27.13 -10.14
N THR A 88 -4.83 -26.10 -9.52
CA THR A 88 -4.27 -24.75 -9.57
C THR A 88 -3.20 -24.55 -8.50
N GLN A 89 -2.12 -23.81 -8.81
CA GLN A 89 -1.12 -23.38 -7.85
C GLN A 89 -1.65 -22.19 -7.05
N LYS A 90 -1.35 -22.13 -5.74
CA LYS A 90 -1.69 -21.00 -4.87
C LYS A 90 -0.93 -19.74 -5.26
N ASP A 91 0.36 -19.88 -5.59
CA ASP A 91 1.19 -18.80 -6.10
C ASP A 91 1.65 -19.14 -7.53
N PRO A 92 1.20 -18.37 -8.54
CA PRO A 92 1.61 -18.59 -9.95
C PRO A 92 3.11 -18.39 -10.22
N LEU A 93 3.83 -17.69 -9.32
CA LEU A 93 5.26 -17.37 -9.49
C LEU A 93 6.18 -18.54 -9.13
N VAL A 94 5.69 -19.53 -8.38
CA VAL A 94 6.50 -20.70 -8.00
C VAL A 94 6.80 -21.55 -9.23
N GLU A 95 8.09 -21.73 -9.55
CA GLU A 95 8.50 -22.51 -10.73
C GLU A 95 8.39 -24.03 -10.50
N GLU A 96 8.79 -24.52 -9.32
CA GLU A 96 8.75 -25.92 -8.94
C GLU A 96 7.79 -26.11 -7.74
N PRO A 97 6.48 -26.26 -7.98
CA PRO A 97 5.51 -26.38 -6.91
C PRO A 97 5.63 -27.69 -6.16
N LYS A 98 5.48 -27.63 -4.84
CA LYS A 98 5.30 -28.77 -3.94
C LYS A 98 3.82 -28.96 -3.62
N GLN A 99 3.48 -29.99 -2.86
CA GLN A 99 2.09 -30.27 -2.47
C GLN A 99 1.45 -29.08 -1.73
N ASP A 100 2.18 -28.41 -0.86
CA ASP A 100 1.68 -27.25 -0.09
C ASP A 100 1.38 -26.01 -0.95
N ASP A 101 2.02 -25.93 -2.13
CA ASP A 101 1.83 -24.85 -3.09
C ASP A 101 0.63 -25.08 -4.01
N LEU A 102 -0.06 -26.24 -3.88
CA LEU A 102 -1.25 -26.57 -4.65
C LEU A 102 -2.50 -26.38 -3.81
N TYR A 103 -3.62 -26.07 -4.48
CA TYR A 103 -4.92 -26.16 -3.84
C TYR A 103 -5.30 -27.63 -3.60
N THR A 104 -6.22 -27.86 -2.65
CA THR A 104 -6.61 -29.21 -2.25
C THR A 104 -7.57 -29.88 -3.22
N VAL A 105 -8.36 -29.10 -3.94
CA VAL A 105 -9.37 -29.59 -4.88
C VAL A 105 -8.99 -29.20 -6.30
N GLY A 106 -9.06 -30.17 -7.20
CA GLY A 106 -8.86 -30.02 -8.63
C GLY A 106 -9.91 -30.78 -9.44
N VAL A 107 -9.66 -30.92 -10.74
CA VAL A 107 -10.56 -31.59 -11.67
C VAL A 107 -9.85 -32.69 -12.42
N ILE A 108 -10.47 -33.87 -12.50
CA ILE A 108 -10.06 -34.96 -13.40
C ILE A 108 -10.53 -34.58 -14.81
N ALA A 109 -9.59 -34.45 -15.73
CA ALA A 109 -9.88 -34.04 -17.11
C ALA A 109 -9.45 -35.08 -18.11
N GLU A 110 -10.16 -35.18 -19.20
CA GLU A 110 -9.86 -35.98 -20.38
C GLU A 110 -9.10 -35.15 -21.42
N VAL A 111 -7.93 -35.63 -21.85
CA VAL A 111 -7.15 -34.97 -22.91
C VAL A 111 -7.75 -35.28 -24.27
N ARG A 112 -8.35 -34.25 -24.91
CA ARG A 112 -8.98 -34.34 -26.21
C ARG A 112 -7.98 -34.22 -27.36
N GLN A 113 -7.08 -33.24 -27.27
CA GLN A 113 -6.11 -32.97 -28.34
C GLN A 113 -4.80 -32.42 -27.75
N VAL A 114 -3.69 -32.77 -28.37
CA VAL A 114 -2.37 -32.23 -28.07
C VAL A 114 -1.72 -31.75 -29.35
N LEU A 115 -1.39 -30.46 -29.39
CA LEU A 115 -0.71 -29.81 -30.51
C LEU A 115 0.67 -29.36 -30.08
N ARG A 116 1.70 -29.63 -30.89
CA ARG A 116 3.07 -29.15 -30.65
C ARG A 116 3.32 -27.94 -31.54
N SER A 117 3.65 -26.82 -30.95
CA SER A 117 4.11 -25.65 -31.69
C SER A 117 5.58 -25.82 -32.09
N PRO A 118 6.02 -25.22 -33.22
CA PRO A 118 7.42 -25.16 -33.60
C PRO A 118 8.34 -24.54 -32.54
N ASP A 119 7.79 -23.69 -31.69
CA ASP A 119 8.48 -22.96 -30.61
C ASP A 119 8.74 -23.82 -29.36
N GLY A 120 8.42 -25.14 -29.40
CA GLY A 120 8.64 -26.07 -28.29
C GLY A 120 7.52 -26.11 -27.25
N VAL A 121 6.55 -25.22 -27.31
CA VAL A 121 5.38 -25.18 -26.43
C VAL A 121 4.36 -26.25 -26.83
N THR A 122 3.82 -26.97 -25.85
CA THR A 122 2.79 -28.01 -26.09
C THR A 122 1.43 -27.43 -25.72
N ARG A 123 0.56 -27.18 -26.70
CA ARG A 123 -0.83 -26.78 -26.49
C ARG A 123 -1.71 -27.99 -26.30
N VAL A 124 -2.50 -27.98 -25.22
CA VAL A 124 -3.35 -29.10 -24.83
C VAL A 124 -4.79 -28.64 -24.78
N LEU A 125 -5.70 -29.43 -25.35
CA LEU A 125 -7.14 -29.26 -25.20
C LEU A 125 -7.64 -30.35 -24.25
N VAL A 126 -8.26 -29.93 -23.17
CA VAL A 126 -8.80 -30.83 -22.13
C VAL A 126 -10.29 -30.56 -21.89
N GLU A 127 -11.00 -31.57 -21.48
CA GLU A 127 -12.39 -31.50 -21.01
C GLU A 127 -12.46 -31.97 -19.55
N GLY A 128 -12.92 -31.08 -18.64
CA GLY A 128 -13.15 -31.41 -17.24
C GLY A 128 -14.26 -32.45 -17.10
N LYS A 129 -14.06 -33.44 -16.24
CA LYS A 129 -15.05 -34.51 -15.98
C LYS A 129 -15.60 -34.43 -14.57
N GLU A 130 -14.78 -34.64 -13.57
CA GLU A 130 -15.19 -34.81 -12.18
C GLU A 130 -14.26 -34.04 -11.25
N ARG A 131 -14.81 -33.55 -10.13
CA ARG A 131 -14.00 -32.91 -9.09
C ARG A 131 -13.32 -34.02 -8.24
N ALA A 132 -12.10 -33.75 -7.83
CA ALA A 132 -11.39 -34.62 -6.94
C ALA A 132 -10.50 -33.84 -5.96
N ALA A 133 -10.33 -34.37 -4.76
CA ALA A 133 -9.41 -33.86 -3.75
C ALA A 133 -8.08 -34.59 -3.81
N ILE A 134 -7.00 -33.87 -3.57
CA ILE A 134 -5.66 -34.44 -3.47
C ILE A 134 -5.52 -35.15 -2.11
N ILE A 135 -5.13 -36.43 -2.12
CA ILE A 135 -4.65 -37.13 -0.94
C ILE A 135 -3.12 -36.97 -0.85
N THR A 136 -2.40 -37.30 -1.92
CA THR A 136 -0.95 -37.16 -1.99
C THR A 136 -0.57 -36.69 -3.40
N ALA A 137 0.23 -35.63 -3.49
CA ALA A 137 0.76 -35.12 -4.77
C ALA A 137 2.24 -35.49 -4.92
N PHE A 138 2.73 -35.48 -6.17
CA PHE A 138 4.12 -35.74 -6.53
C PHE A 138 4.65 -37.14 -6.08
N LEU A 139 3.79 -38.17 -6.20
CA LEU A 139 4.16 -39.54 -5.94
C LEU A 139 5.31 -39.97 -6.89
N GLU A 140 6.33 -40.64 -6.32
CA GLU A 140 7.43 -41.23 -7.09
C GLU A 140 6.93 -42.45 -7.86
N ASN A 141 7.26 -42.49 -9.15
CA ASN A 141 6.94 -43.62 -10.00
C ASN A 141 8.02 -44.74 -9.83
N THR A 142 7.61 -45.92 -9.42
CA THR A 142 8.51 -47.04 -9.08
C THR A 142 9.22 -47.69 -10.27
N GLU A 143 8.94 -47.29 -11.50
CA GLU A 143 9.58 -47.83 -12.69
C GLU A 143 10.65 -46.90 -13.28
N LYS A 144 11.93 -47.19 -12.98
CA LYS A 144 13.19 -46.69 -13.58
C LYS A 144 13.38 -45.17 -13.65
N GLU A 145 14.36 -44.65 -12.93
CA GLU A 145 14.86 -43.26 -12.76
C GLU A 145 15.00 -42.35 -14.02
N LYS A 146 14.68 -42.84 -15.24
CA LYS A 146 14.81 -42.03 -16.47
C LYS A 146 13.53 -41.38 -16.96
N ASP A 147 12.37 -41.74 -16.46
CA ASP A 147 11.07 -41.19 -16.92
C ASP A 147 10.17 -40.69 -15.78
N PHE A 148 10.74 -40.02 -14.80
CA PHE A 148 9.95 -39.42 -13.73
C PHE A 148 8.96 -38.36 -14.28
N TYR A 149 7.69 -38.49 -13.91
CA TYR A 149 6.65 -37.51 -14.13
C TYR A 149 5.74 -37.38 -12.88
N PRO A 150 5.21 -36.19 -12.58
CA PRO A 150 4.37 -35.97 -11.40
C PRO A 150 3.04 -36.74 -11.49
N GLN A 151 2.70 -37.45 -10.40
CA GLN A 151 1.44 -38.16 -10.21
C GLN A 151 0.77 -37.67 -8.93
N ALA A 152 -0.55 -37.73 -8.87
CA ALA A 152 -1.32 -37.53 -7.66
C ALA A 152 -2.27 -38.70 -7.38
N GLU A 153 -2.40 -39.03 -6.12
CA GLU A 153 -3.46 -39.86 -5.57
C GLU A 153 -4.61 -38.95 -5.18
N VAL A 154 -5.76 -39.16 -5.82
CA VAL A 154 -6.92 -38.27 -5.68
C VAL A 154 -8.15 -39.07 -5.31
N GLU A 155 -9.00 -38.45 -4.50
CA GLU A 155 -10.32 -38.96 -4.08
C GLU A 155 -11.40 -38.20 -4.83
N LEU A 156 -12.33 -38.97 -5.43
CA LEU A 156 -13.49 -38.37 -6.12
C LEU A 156 -14.39 -37.64 -5.11
N LEU A 157 -14.74 -36.42 -5.46
CA LEU A 157 -15.71 -35.62 -4.68
C LEU A 157 -17.10 -35.71 -5.35
N PRO A 158 -18.01 -36.57 -4.89
CA PRO A 158 -19.35 -36.61 -5.43
C PRO A 158 -20.10 -35.31 -5.15
N GLU A 159 -21.00 -34.94 -6.03
CA GLU A 159 -21.91 -33.82 -5.75
C GLU A 159 -22.89 -34.26 -4.66
N VAL A 160 -22.97 -33.48 -3.59
CA VAL A 160 -23.94 -33.72 -2.52
C VAL A 160 -25.34 -33.42 -3.08
N SER A 161 -26.20 -34.47 -3.19
CA SER A 161 -27.58 -34.32 -3.61
C SER A 161 -28.33 -33.39 -2.66
N VAL A 162 -29.14 -32.51 -3.21
CA VAL A 162 -29.96 -31.60 -2.40
C VAL A 162 -31.13 -32.38 -1.81
N GLU A 163 -31.31 -32.29 -0.49
CA GLU A 163 -32.44 -32.92 0.21
C GLU A 163 -33.75 -32.44 -0.41
N GLU A 164 -34.76 -33.32 -0.51
CA GLU A 164 -36.08 -33.03 -1.12
C GLU A 164 -36.75 -31.78 -0.52
N ASP A 165 -36.56 -31.50 0.77
CA ASP A 165 -37.06 -30.31 1.44
C ASP A 165 -36.43 -28.97 0.93
N ARG A 166 -35.26 -29.02 0.26
CA ARG A 166 -34.53 -27.86 -0.25
C ARG A 166 -34.62 -27.70 -1.77
N GLU A 167 -35.31 -28.51 -2.49
CA GLU A 167 -35.44 -28.45 -3.95
C GLU A 167 -36.09 -27.12 -4.39
N LYS A 168 -37.01 -26.60 -3.59
CA LYS A 168 -37.61 -25.27 -3.85
C LYS A 168 -36.59 -24.13 -3.68
N GLU A 169 -35.68 -24.25 -2.69
CA GLU A 169 -34.64 -23.29 -2.45
C GLU A 169 -33.60 -23.32 -3.60
N LEU A 170 -33.25 -24.49 -4.10
CA LEU A 170 -32.39 -24.65 -5.27
C LEU A 170 -33.04 -24.00 -6.50
N THR A 171 -34.32 -24.27 -6.78
CA THR A 171 -35.04 -23.69 -7.92
C THR A 171 -35.10 -22.17 -7.84
N ALA A 172 -35.32 -21.60 -6.65
CA ALA A 172 -35.29 -20.16 -6.44
C ALA A 172 -33.89 -19.58 -6.67
N SER A 173 -32.85 -20.23 -6.14
CA SER A 173 -31.46 -19.79 -6.33
C SER A 173 -31.03 -19.81 -7.81
N VAL A 174 -31.43 -20.84 -8.57
CA VAL A 174 -31.18 -20.93 -10.01
C VAL A 174 -31.84 -19.75 -10.76
N ARG A 175 -33.06 -19.38 -10.40
CA ARG A 175 -33.74 -18.22 -11.02
C ARG A 175 -33.01 -16.93 -10.71
N CYS A 176 -32.70 -16.70 -9.43
CA CYS A 176 -31.95 -15.49 -9.03
C CYS A 176 -30.59 -15.39 -9.73
N ILE A 177 -29.90 -16.52 -9.92
CA ILE A 177 -28.62 -16.51 -10.65
C ILE A 177 -28.81 -16.17 -12.13
N LYS A 178 -29.85 -16.70 -12.78
CA LYS A 178 -30.15 -16.38 -14.18
C LYS A 178 -30.49 -14.90 -14.37
N ASP A 179 -31.27 -14.35 -13.45
CA ASP A 179 -31.66 -12.94 -13.48
C ASP A 179 -30.45 -12.03 -13.30
N ILE A 180 -29.64 -12.24 -12.24
CA ILE A 180 -28.44 -11.42 -11.99
C ILE A 180 -27.37 -11.59 -13.09
N PHE A 181 -27.23 -12.80 -13.65
CA PHE A 181 -26.29 -13.03 -14.76
C PHE A 181 -26.74 -12.29 -16.04
N GLN A 182 -28.03 -12.19 -16.28
CA GLN A 182 -28.56 -11.41 -17.40
C GLN A 182 -28.26 -9.91 -17.21
N GLU A 183 -28.47 -9.37 -16.01
CA GLU A 183 -28.12 -7.98 -15.69
C GLU A 183 -26.62 -7.73 -15.79
N TYR A 184 -25.80 -8.65 -15.30
CA TYR A 184 -24.33 -8.59 -15.44
C TYR A 184 -23.91 -8.58 -16.91
N ALA A 185 -24.52 -9.41 -17.74
CA ALA A 185 -24.24 -9.49 -19.18
C ALA A 185 -24.60 -8.19 -19.92
N GLU A 186 -25.65 -7.47 -19.49
CA GLU A 186 -26.02 -6.17 -20.05
C GLU A 186 -24.98 -5.07 -19.73
N LEU A 187 -24.29 -5.20 -18.61
CA LEU A 187 -23.22 -4.28 -18.23
C LEU A 187 -21.89 -4.58 -18.94
N MET A 188 -21.73 -5.80 -19.51
CA MET A 188 -20.51 -6.26 -20.17
C MET A 188 -20.64 -6.24 -21.71
N PRO A 189 -20.18 -5.18 -22.41
CA PRO A 189 -20.40 -5.00 -23.87
C PRO A 189 -19.77 -6.09 -24.75
N ARG A 190 -18.83 -6.86 -24.23
CA ARG A 190 -18.08 -7.90 -24.96
C ARG A 190 -18.60 -9.31 -24.72
N MET A 191 -19.64 -9.49 -23.91
CA MET A 191 -20.20 -10.83 -23.65
C MET A 191 -21.02 -11.33 -24.84
N PRO A 192 -20.74 -12.55 -25.38
CA PRO A 192 -21.47 -13.10 -26.51
C PRO A 192 -22.93 -13.37 -26.12
N LYS A 193 -23.87 -12.86 -26.91
CA LYS A 193 -25.31 -13.07 -26.66
C LYS A 193 -25.73 -14.55 -26.72
N GLU A 194 -24.98 -15.36 -27.47
CA GLU A 194 -25.16 -16.81 -27.56
C GLU A 194 -24.89 -17.50 -26.23
N LEU A 195 -23.88 -17.06 -25.50
CA LEU A 195 -23.55 -17.56 -24.17
C LEU A 195 -24.69 -17.27 -23.18
N VAL A 196 -25.17 -16.03 -23.17
CA VAL A 196 -26.30 -15.63 -22.28
C VAL A 196 -27.54 -16.50 -22.57
N ALA A 197 -27.86 -16.73 -23.83
CA ALA A 197 -28.98 -17.59 -24.24
C ALA A 197 -28.76 -19.04 -23.78
N THR A 198 -27.55 -19.58 -23.90
CA THR A 198 -27.21 -20.93 -23.47
C THR A 198 -27.39 -21.09 -21.95
N VAL A 199 -26.88 -20.16 -21.15
CA VAL A 199 -27.01 -20.17 -19.69
C VAL A 199 -28.47 -20.07 -19.24
N ILE A 200 -29.26 -19.19 -19.88
CA ILE A 200 -30.70 -19.03 -19.52
C ILE A 200 -31.51 -20.30 -19.87
N CYS A 201 -31.18 -20.97 -20.99
CA CYS A 201 -31.91 -22.17 -21.45
C CYS A 201 -31.44 -23.45 -20.72
N GLU A 202 -30.27 -23.47 -20.09
CA GLU A 202 -29.76 -24.66 -19.40
C GLU A 202 -30.67 -25.02 -18.21
N GLN A 203 -31.04 -26.32 -18.14
CA GLN A 203 -31.92 -26.85 -17.09
C GLN A 203 -31.12 -27.48 -15.94
N ASP A 204 -29.91 -27.96 -16.22
CA ASP A 204 -29.02 -28.52 -15.23
C ASP A 204 -28.31 -27.39 -14.46
N ALA A 205 -28.63 -27.26 -13.16
CA ALA A 205 -28.10 -26.21 -12.29
C ALA A 205 -26.57 -26.28 -12.14
N ALA A 206 -25.97 -27.48 -12.17
CA ALA A 206 -24.54 -27.66 -12.04
C ALA A 206 -23.81 -27.26 -13.33
N LYS A 207 -24.37 -27.61 -14.49
CA LYS A 207 -23.83 -27.19 -15.78
C LYS A 207 -23.94 -25.68 -15.97
N MET A 208 -25.11 -25.11 -15.68
CA MET A 208 -25.33 -23.66 -15.69
C MET A 208 -24.29 -22.93 -14.82
N PHE A 209 -24.10 -23.39 -13.57
CA PHE A 209 -23.12 -22.80 -12.67
C PHE A 209 -21.70 -22.82 -13.26
N ASN A 210 -21.26 -23.99 -13.73
CA ASN A 210 -19.91 -24.13 -14.29
C ASN A 210 -19.71 -23.25 -15.52
N GLU A 211 -20.71 -23.12 -16.37
CA GLU A 211 -20.67 -22.31 -17.57
C GLU A 211 -20.59 -20.81 -17.26
N ILE A 212 -21.33 -20.34 -16.26
CA ILE A 212 -21.23 -18.95 -15.80
C ILE A 212 -19.82 -18.69 -15.25
N VAL A 213 -19.35 -19.49 -14.26
CA VAL A 213 -18.08 -19.26 -13.57
C VAL A 213 -16.88 -19.34 -14.52
N PHE A 214 -16.96 -20.21 -15.54
CA PHE A 214 -15.91 -20.31 -16.56
C PHE A 214 -15.78 -19.04 -17.41
N ASN A 215 -16.91 -18.43 -17.77
CA ASN A 215 -16.96 -17.31 -18.74
C ASN A 215 -16.90 -15.91 -18.11
N ILE A 216 -17.09 -15.79 -16.81
CA ILE A 216 -16.93 -14.50 -16.10
C ILE A 216 -15.48 -14.22 -15.74
N SER A 217 -15.11 -12.92 -15.73
CA SER A 217 -13.76 -12.47 -15.39
C SER A 217 -13.58 -12.38 -13.90
N LEU A 218 -13.38 -13.53 -13.25
CA LEU A 218 -13.03 -13.59 -11.83
C LEU A 218 -11.57 -13.98 -11.65
N ASP A 219 -10.99 -13.54 -10.53
CA ASP A 219 -9.68 -13.99 -10.10
C ASP A 219 -9.69 -15.50 -9.83
N TYR A 220 -8.56 -16.15 -10.08
CA TYR A 220 -8.44 -17.61 -9.95
C TYR A 220 -8.69 -18.08 -8.50
N ASP A 221 -8.41 -17.25 -7.47
CA ASP A 221 -8.72 -17.53 -6.07
C ASP A 221 -10.23 -17.62 -5.83
N ALA A 222 -11.00 -16.70 -6.38
CA ALA A 222 -12.46 -16.72 -6.29
C ALA A 222 -13.04 -17.93 -7.03
N LYS A 223 -12.53 -18.25 -8.23
CA LYS A 223 -12.93 -19.44 -8.98
C LYS A 223 -12.60 -20.72 -8.20
N GLN A 224 -11.44 -20.80 -7.57
CA GLN A 224 -11.02 -21.95 -6.79
C GLN A 224 -11.91 -22.15 -5.55
N MET A 225 -12.23 -21.07 -4.83
CA MET A 225 -13.17 -21.11 -3.69
C MET A 225 -14.55 -21.65 -4.09
N LEU A 226 -15.02 -21.35 -5.29
CA LEU A 226 -16.27 -21.88 -5.84
C LEU A 226 -16.14 -23.38 -6.24
N LEU A 227 -14.96 -23.80 -6.71
CA LEU A 227 -14.68 -25.20 -7.04
C LEU A 227 -14.61 -26.11 -5.80
N GLU A 228 -14.04 -25.59 -4.70
CA GLU A 228 -13.86 -26.32 -3.44
C GLU A 228 -15.16 -26.61 -2.69
N GLU A 229 -16.18 -25.78 -2.88
CA GLU A 229 -17.47 -25.94 -2.20
C GLU A 229 -18.19 -27.23 -2.66
N SER A 230 -18.57 -28.10 -1.73
CA SER A 230 -19.19 -29.40 -2.02
C SER A 230 -20.68 -29.29 -2.37
N SER A 231 -21.40 -28.37 -1.74
CA SER A 231 -22.85 -28.21 -1.91
C SER A 231 -23.16 -27.28 -3.09
N LEU A 232 -23.91 -27.75 -4.08
CA LEU A 232 -24.36 -26.94 -5.21
C LEU A 232 -25.13 -25.70 -4.77
N LEU A 233 -25.99 -25.82 -3.77
CA LEU A 233 -26.77 -24.69 -3.25
C LEU A 233 -25.86 -23.62 -2.64
N GLN A 234 -24.81 -24.00 -1.94
CA GLN A 234 -23.85 -23.05 -1.39
C GLN A 234 -23.00 -22.40 -2.49
N ARG A 235 -22.61 -23.15 -3.52
CA ARG A 235 -21.92 -22.61 -4.71
C ARG A 235 -22.76 -21.53 -5.38
N LEU A 236 -24.05 -21.77 -5.60
CA LEU A 236 -24.97 -20.79 -6.19
C LEU A 236 -25.09 -19.53 -5.33
N LYS A 237 -25.20 -19.68 -3.99
CA LYS A 237 -25.27 -18.52 -3.08
C LYS A 237 -24.00 -17.70 -3.06
N LYS A 238 -22.83 -18.35 -3.11
CA LYS A 238 -21.52 -17.67 -3.21
C LYS A 238 -21.41 -16.95 -4.55
N LEU A 239 -21.79 -17.60 -5.63
CA LEU A 239 -21.76 -17.01 -6.96
C LEU A 239 -22.68 -15.79 -7.06
N TYR A 240 -23.87 -15.84 -6.47
CA TYR A 240 -24.80 -14.71 -6.44
C TYR A 240 -24.15 -13.47 -5.81
N ARG A 241 -23.50 -13.63 -4.65
CA ARG A 241 -22.80 -12.52 -3.97
C ARG A 241 -21.65 -11.97 -4.79
N ILE A 242 -20.85 -12.86 -5.40
CA ILE A 242 -19.75 -12.44 -6.25
C ILE A 242 -20.25 -11.63 -7.46
N LEU A 243 -21.34 -12.07 -8.10
CA LEU A 243 -21.94 -11.33 -9.22
C LEU A 243 -22.52 -9.98 -8.78
N GLU A 244 -23.12 -9.91 -7.57
CA GLU A 244 -23.61 -8.66 -6.99
C GLU A 244 -22.48 -7.66 -6.74
N ASP A 245 -21.38 -8.10 -6.12
CA ASP A 245 -20.18 -7.28 -5.89
C ASP A 245 -19.55 -6.80 -7.20
N GLU A 246 -19.44 -7.68 -8.20
CA GLU A 246 -18.90 -7.35 -9.52
C GLU A 246 -19.81 -6.35 -10.28
N MET A 247 -21.12 -6.49 -10.17
CA MET A 247 -22.07 -5.54 -10.76
C MET A 247 -21.92 -4.14 -10.15
N ASP A 248 -21.75 -4.05 -8.84
CA ASP A 248 -21.53 -2.76 -8.17
C ASP A 248 -20.25 -2.08 -8.68
N ILE A 249 -19.19 -2.86 -8.88
CA ILE A 249 -17.92 -2.36 -9.46
C ILE A 249 -18.13 -1.89 -10.89
N LEU A 250 -18.79 -2.69 -11.75
CA LEU A 250 -19.05 -2.34 -13.15
C LEU A 250 -19.96 -1.10 -13.28
N GLN A 251 -20.95 -0.96 -12.42
CA GLN A 251 -21.79 0.24 -12.38
C GLN A 251 -21.00 1.49 -11.99
N LEU A 252 -20.07 1.35 -11.05
CA LEU A 252 -19.19 2.44 -10.65
C LEU A 252 -18.22 2.83 -11.78
N GLU A 253 -17.62 1.84 -12.45
CA GLU A 253 -16.77 2.06 -13.62
C GLU A 253 -17.53 2.78 -14.75
N ARG A 254 -18.76 2.34 -15.02
CA ARG A 254 -19.62 2.98 -16.01
C ARG A 254 -19.95 4.43 -15.65
N LYS A 255 -20.28 4.73 -14.39
CA LYS A 255 -20.50 6.11 -13.93
C LYS A 255 -19.26 6.97 -14.11
N LEU A 256 -18.07 6.45 -13.78
CA LEU A 256 -16.81 7.16 -13.98
C LEU A 256 -16.51 7.40 -15.47
N GLN A 257 -16.86 6.44 -16.34
CA GLN A 257 -16.73 6.61 -17.79
C GLN A 257 -17.74 7.62 -18.33
N GLU A 258 -18.99 7.59 -17.87
CA GLU A 258 -20.03 8.57 -18.23
C GLU A 258 -19.65 9.97 -17.78
N GLU A 259 -19.16 10.17 -16.54
CA GLU A 259 -18.66 11.46 -16.05
C GLU A 259 -17.45 11.96 -16.86
N THR A 260 -16.57 11.06 -17.28
CA THR A 260 -15.43 11.39 -18.13
C THR A 260 -15.88 11.79 -19.53
N GLN A 261 -16.87 11.07 -20.08
CA GLN A 261 -17.47 11.35 -21.38
C GLN A 261 -18.25 12.66 -21.36
N GLU A 262 -19.05 12.92 -20.30
CA GLU A 262 -19.77 14.18 -20.13
C GLU A 262 -18.81 15.39 -20.05
N ASN A 263 -17.66 15.23 -19.38
CA ASN A 263 -16.63 16.27 -19.34
C ASN A 263 -15.98 16.51 -20.72
N LEU A 264 -15.77 15.45 -21.49
CA LEU A 264 -15.30 15.52 -22.89
C LEU A 264 -16.35 16.18 -23.79
N ASP A 265 -17.62 15.77 -23.68
CA ASP A 265 -18.73 16.34 -24.45
C ASP A 265 -18.98 17.79 -24.09
N ARG A 266 -18.82 18.16 -22.80
CA ARG A 266 -18.88 19.56 -22.34
C ARG A 266 -17.77 20.39 -22.96
N SER A 267 -16.55 19.87 -22.98
CA SER A 267 -15.41 20.53 -23.63
C SER A 267 -15.60 20.66 -25.14
N GLN A 268 -16.14 19.61 -25.80
CA GLN A 268 -16.49 19.66 -27.22
C GLN A 268 -17.65 20.63 -27.50
N ARG A 269 -18.64 20.70 -26.61
CA ARG A 269 -19.75 21.64 -26.73
C ARG A 269 -19.33 23.09 -26.50
N GLU A 270 -18.43 23.35 -25.54
CA GLU A 270 -17.81 24.66 -25.38
C GLU A 270 -16.95 25.05 -26.59
N TYR A 271 -16.22 24.09 -27.15
CA TYR A 271 -15.50 24.26 -28.41
C TYR A 271 -16.45 24.61 -29.55
N TYR A 272 -17.55 23.83 -29.74
CA TYR A 272 -18.54 24.06 -30.78
C TYR A 272 -19.27 25.42 -30.61
N LEU A 273 -19.57 25.83 -29.40
CA LEU A 273 -20.16 27.14 -29.12
C LEU A 273 -19.19 28.29 -29.41
N ARG A 274 -17.90 28.11 -29.12
CA ARG A 274 -16.86 29.08 -29.50
C ARG A 274 -16.72 29.16 -31.02
N GLU A 275 -16.79 28.04 -31.72
CA GLU A 275 -16.74 27.98 -33.16
C GLU A 275 -17.98 28.68 -33.78
N GLN A 276 -19.17 28.45 -33.23
CA GLN A 276 -20.37 29.20 -33.64
C GLN A 276 -20.24 30.71 -33.38
N MET A 277 -19.68 31.12 -32.25
CA MET A 277 -19.38 32.53 -31.94
C MET A 277 -18.39 33.10 -32.94
N HIS A 278 -17.37 32.31 -33.34
CA HIS A 278 -16.40 32.71 -34.35
C HIS A 278 -17.04 32.87 -35.72
N LEU A 279 -17.89 31.92 -36.15
CA LEU A 279 -18.64 32.02 -37.40
C LEU A 279 -19.64 33.19 -37.42
N ILE A 280 -20.24 33.48 -36.26
CA ILE A 280 -21.13 34.65 -36.12
C ILE A 280 -20.31 35.93 -36.16
N ALA A 281 -19.15 36.02 -35.52
CA ALA A 281 -18.23 37.15 -35.59
C ALA A 281 -17.73 37.37 -37.04
N GLU A 282 -17.40 36.28 -37.77
CA GLU A 282 -17.05 36.33 -39.18
C GLU A 282 -18.19 36.88 -40.07
N GLN A 283 -19.45 36.46 -39.82
CA GLN A 283 -20.62 36.96 -40.52
C GLN A 283 -20.97 38.41 -40.18
N LEU A 284 -20.60 38.85 -38.99
CA LEU A 284 -20.76 40.25 -38.55
C LEU A 284 -19.63 41.20 -39.03
N GLY A 285 -18.61 40.65 -39.72
CA GLY A 285 -17.45 41.40 -40.18
C GLY A 285 -16.44 41.76 -39.11
N GLU A 286 -16.52 41.06 -37.94
CA GLU A 286 -15.54 41.17 -36.82
C GLU A 286 -14.43 40.14 -36.97
N SER A 287 -14.24 39.53 -38.15
CA SER A 287 -13.12 38.59 -38.38
C SER A 287 -11.82 39.37 -38.38
N GLU A 288 -10.97 39.05 -37.41
CA GLU A 288 -9.58 39.47 -37.49
C GLU A 288 -8.98 39.00 -38.82
N ASP A 289 -8.45 39.94 -39.59
CA ASP A 289 -7.75 39.61 -40.83
C ASP A 289 -6.65 38.59 -40.57
N PRO A 290 -6.59 37.39 -41.22
CA PRO A 290 -5.54 36.43 -41.00
C PRO A 290 -4.11 37.02 -41.10
N ALA A 291 -3.97 38.10 -41.86
CA ALA A 291 -2.73 38.87 -41.93
C ALA A 291 -2.49 39.67 -40.63
N ALA A 292 -3.50 40.25 -40.02
CA ALA A 292 -3.39 40.94 -38.73
C ALA A 292 -3.11 39.96 -37.57
N GLU A 293 -3.71 38.77 -37.57
CA GLU A 293 -3.42 37.70 -36.60
C GLU A 293 -1.97 37.26 -36.72
N MET A 294 -1.44 37.05 -37.95
CA MET A 294 -0.07 36.71 -38.19
C MET A 294 0.90 37.82 -37.69
N GLU A 295 0.58 39.08 -37.96
CA GLU A 295 1.38 40.24 -37.51
C GLU A 295 1.44 40.29 -35.97
N GLN A 296 0.33 40.09 -35.28
CA GLN A 296 0.29 40.01 -33.83
C GLN A 296 1.19 38.88 -33.28
N TYR A 297 1.11 37.67 -33.84
CA TYR A 297 2.00 36.58 -33.43
C TYR A 297 3.45 36.89 -33.70
N THR A 298 3.79 37.47 -34.85
CA THR A 298 5.16 37.84 -35.22
C THR A 298 5.71 38.94 -34.29
N ASP A 299 4.94 39.96 -34.01
CA ASP A 299 5.32 41.01 -33.06
C ASP A 299 5.66 40.46 -31.67
N ILE A 300 4.88 39.52 -31.18
CA ILE A 300 5.13 38.88 -29.88
C ILE A 300 6.39 37.99 -29.97
N ILE A 301 6.57 37.19 -31.02
CA ILE A 301 7.73 36.33 -31.25
C ILE A 301 9.02 37.15 -31.25
N ASP A 302 9.01 38.33 -31.88
CA ASP A 302 10.17 39.23 -31.96
C ASP A 302 10.60 39.78 -30.58
N THR A 303 9.69 39.90 -29.66
CA THR A 303 9.99 40.31 -28.27
C THR A 303 10.60 39.21 -27.40
N LEU A 304 10.51 37.94 -27.84
CA LEU A 304 10.96 36.79 -27.05
C LEU A 304 12.48 36.56 -27.19
N PRO A 305 13.17 36.11 -26.12
CA PRO A 305 14.59 35.80 -26.10
C PRO A 305 14.88 34.43 -26.74
N LEU A 306 14.47 34.23 -27.97
CA LEU A 306 14.65 33.01 -28.70
C LEU A 306 15.92 32.99 -29.52
N ASP A 307 16.52 31.81 -29.69
CA ASP A 307 17.55 31.61 -30.68
C ASP A 307 16.99 31.75 -32.12
N GLU A 308 17.84 32.10 -33.07
CA GLU A 308 17.43 32.39 -34.45
C GLU A 308 16.72 31.20 -35.12
N ALA A 309 17.11 29.99 -34.80
CA ALA A 309 16.49 28.79 -35.35
C ALA A 309 15.05 28.57 -34.82
N SER A 310 14.82 28.76 -33.51
CA SER A 310 13.52 28.69 -32.88
C SER A 310 12.58 29.82 -33.32
N ARG A 311 13.09 31.05 -33.43
CA ARG A 311 12.37 32.20 -33.95
C ARG A 311 11.86 31.93 -35.36
N LYS A 312 12.73 31.57 -36.30
CA LYS A 312 12.36 31.19 -37.68
C LYS A 312 11.33 30.06 -37.74
N LYS A 313 11.40 29.15 -36.81
CA LYS A 313 10.43 28.04 -36.72
C LYS A 313 9.03 28.54 -36.35
N LEU A 314 8.91 29.41 -35.34
CA LEU A 314 7.63 29.97 -34.91
C LEU A 314 7.05 30.94 -35.94
N GLU A 315 7.87 31.80 -36.55
CA GLU A 315 7.48 32.66 -37.66
C GLU A 315 6.90 31.86 -38.83
N LYS A 316 7.55 30.73 -39.19
CA LYS A 316 7.07 29.84 -40.25
C LYS A 316 5.72 29.20 -39.90
N GLU A 317 5.49 28.85 -38.62
CA GLU A 317 4.18 28.32 -38.20
C GLU A 317 3.10 29.44 -38.21
N ALA A 318 3.45 30.67 -37.83
CA ALA A 318 2.57 31.82 -37.94
C ALA A 318 2.25 32.14 -39.41
N GLU A 319 3.26 32.11 -40.31
CA GLU A 319 3.07 32.26 -41.76
C GLU A 319 2.19 31.13 -42.36
N ARG A 320 2.32 29.90 -41.81
CA ARG A 320 1.50 28.77 -42.23
C ARG A 320 0.03 28.96 -41.80
N LEU A 321 -0.18 29.50 -40.60
CA LEU A 321 -1.51 29.83 -40.07
C LEU A 321 -2.23 30.81 -41.00
N SER A 322 -1.55 31.89 -41.47
CA SER A 322 -2.17 32.89 -42.37
C SER A 322 -2.60 32.36 -43.75
N ARG A 323 -2.02 31.21 -44.17
CA ARG A 323 -2.35 30.57 -45.45
C ARG A 323 -3.46 29.54 -45.34
N LEU A 324 -3.87 29.16 -44.13
CA LEU A 324 -4.89 28.18 -43.89
C LEU A 324 -6.28 28.83 -43.74
N PRO A 325 -7.37 28.17 -44.15
CA PRO A 325 -8.70 28.64 -43.80
C PRO A 325 -8.86 28.72 -42.27
N ALA A 326 -9.37 29.83 -41.74
CA ALA A 326 -9.50 30.08 -40.32
C ALA A 326 -10.29 28.98 -39.57
N ALA A 327 -11.26 28.33 -40.20
CA ALA A 327 -12.07 27.25 -39.64
C ALA A 327 -11.48 25.86 -39.84
N SER A 328 -10.24 25.73 -40.35
CA SER A 328 -9.62 24.40 -40.53
C SER A 328 -9.11 23.82 -39.21
N GLN A 329 -9.24 22.49 -39.06
CA GLN A 329 -8.71 21.78 -37.90
C GLN A 329 -7.18 22.00 -37.74
N GLU A 330 -6.47 22.15 -38.86
CA GLU A 330 -5.05 22.43 -38.87
C GLU A 330 -4.72 23.83 -38.37
N ALA A 331 -5.50 24.87 -38.73
CA ALA A 331 -5.34 26.22 -38.23
C ALA A 331 -5.57 26.28 -36.71
N PHE A 332 -6.53 25.54 -36.18
CA PHE A 332 -6.78 25.41 -34.74
C PHE A 332 -5.58 24.79 -34.01
N VAL A 333 -5.00 23.71 -34.54
CA VAL A 333 -3.82 23.07 -33.91
C VAL A 333 -2.63 24.03 -33.89
N ILE A 334 -2.37 24.75 -34.98
CA ILE A 334 -1.27 25.72 -35.05
C ILE A 334 -1.53 26.89 -34.08
N ARG A 335 -2.75 27.43 -34.03
CA ARG A 335 -3.14 28.50 -33.11
C ARG A 335 -2.95 28.05 -31.65
N SER A 336 -3.49 26.91 -31.26
CA SER A 336 -3.32 26.35 -29.93
C SER A 336 -1.85 26.13 -29.56
N TYR A 337 -1.02 25.72 -30.54
CA TYR A 337 0.43 25.57 -30.36
C TYR A 337 1.11 26.94 -30.12
N LEU A 338 0.84 27.92 -30.98
CA LEU A 338 1.42 29.27 -30.84
C LEU A 338 1.01 29.91 -29.52
N ASP A 339 -0.29 29.85 -29.18
CA ASP A 339 -0.80 30.37 -27.92
C ASP A 339 -0.10 29.73 -26.71
N THR A 340 0.07 28.42 -26.74
CA THR A 340 0.76 27.70 -25.66
C THR A 340 2.21 28.10 -25.53
N VAL A 341 2.94 28.20 -26.64
CA VAL A 341 4.36 28.62 -26.66
C VAL A 341 4.50 30.06 -26.18
N LEU A 342 3.64 30.96 -26.62
CA LEU A 342 3.69 32.38 -26.26
C LEU A 342 3.19 32.66 -24.84
N ALA A 343 2.34 31.81 -24.28
CA ALA A 343 1.91 31.87 -22.86
C ALA A 343 3.05 31.55 -21.87
N LEU A 344 4.12 30.93 -22.32
CA LEU A 344 5.26 30.60 -21.47
C LEU A 344 5.97 31.88 -20.96
N PRO A 345 6.46 31.86 -19.72
CA PRO A 345 7.06 33.04 -19.11
C PRO A 345 8.53 33.25 -19.54
N TRP A 346 8.79 33.52 -20.80
CA TRP A 346 10.13 33.68 -21.36
C TRP A 346 11.00 34.72 -20.63
N ASN A 347 10.46 35.91 -20.37
CA ASN A 347 11.18 37.06 -19.78
C ASN A 347 10.62 37.50 -18.43
N LYS A 348 9.61 36.84 -17.87
CA LYS A 348 8.95 37.27 -16.64
C LYS A 348 9.62 36.65 -15.44
N SER A 349 10.41 37.41 -14.69
CA SER A 349 11.02 36.95 -13.43
C SER A 349 10.37 37.60 -12.22
N SER A 350 10.21 36.85 -11.11
CA SER A 350 9.85 37.45 -9.84
C SER A 350 11.04 38.21 -9.23
N HIS A 351 10.84 39.47 -8.93
CA HIS A 351 11.87 40.38 -8.38
C HIS A 351 11.90 40.35 -6.84
N THR A 352 12.36 39.28 -6.24
CA THR A 352 12.50 39.22 -4.79
C THR A 352 13.94 38.96 -4.38
N LYS A 353 14.46 39.81 -3.53
CA LYS A 353 15.77 39.55 -2.90
C LYS A 353 15.57 38.60 -1.72
N PRO A 354 16.15 37.43 -1.73
CA PRO A 354 16.04 36.47 -0.62
C PRO A 354 16.64 37.12 0.64
N ASN A 355 15.86 37.15 1.72
CA ASN A 355 16.30 37.66 3.02
C ASN A 355 16.23 36.52 4.04
N LEU A 356 17.39 36.09 4.53
CA LEU A 356 17.51 34.98 5.50
C LEU A 356 16.67 35.18 6.76
N LYS A 357 16.64 36.40 7.33
CA LYS A 357 15.83 36.69 8.52
C LYS A 357 14.33 36.55 8.23
N ARG A 358 13.86 36.98 7.06
CA ARG A 358 12.48 36.80 6.63
C ARG A 358 12.19 35.32 6.39
N ALA A 359 13.10 34.61 5.76
CA ALA A 359 12.96 33.17 5.49
C ALA A 359 12.82 32.39 6.82
N GLN A 360 13.69 32.67 7.77
CA GLN A 360 13.63 32.09 9.11
C GLN A 360 12.27 32.38 9.80
N SER A 361 11.83 33.64 9.80
CA SER A 361 10.55 34.03 10.39
C SER A 361 9.34 33.32 9.74
N VAL A 362 9.35 33.12 8.40
CA VAL A 362 8.30 32.40 7.69
C VAL A 362 8.30 30.93 8.08
N LEU A 363 9.47 30.27 8.09
CA LEU A 363 9.59 28.86 8.45
C LEU A 363 9.20 28.60 9.92
N GLU A 364 9.60 29.49 10.84
CA GLU A 364 9.22 29.39 12.25
C GLU A 364 7.71 29.57 12.46
N LYS A 365 7.10 30.50 11.72
CA LYS A 365 5.67 30.75 11.82
C LYS A 365 4.81 29.65 11.22
N ASP A 366 5.24 29.06 10.12
CA ASP A 366 4.44 28.12 9.33
C ASP A 366 4.65 26.65 9.82
N HIS A 367 5.75 26.36 10.53
CA HIS A 367 6.09 24.99 10.99
C HIS A 367 6.61 25.01 12.44
N TYR A 368 6.04 24.16 13.29
CA TYR A 368 6.55 23.92 14.62
C TYR A 368 7.69 22.89 14.62
N GLY A 369 8.70 23.03 15.46
CA GLY A 369 9.83 22.11 15.55
C GLY A 369 10.71 22.11 14.30
N LEU A 370 11.17 20.91 13.87
CA LEU A 370 11.96 20.68 12.65
C LEU A 370 13.24 21.52 12.57
N LYS A 371 13.97 21.72 13.69
CA LYS A 371 15.14 22.62 13.77
C LYS A 371 16.20 22.32 12.71
N LYS A 372 16.66 21.07 12.61
CA LYS A 372 17.66 20.63 11.63
C LYS A 372 17.20 20.84 10.18
N VAL A 373 15.93 20.53 9.88
CA VAL A 373 15.35 20.71 8.55
C VAL A 373 15.33 22.19 8.15
N LYS A 374 14.89 23.07 9.07
CA LYS A 374 14.88 24.52 8.86
C LYS A 374 16.28 25.07 8.63
N GLU A 375 17.25 24.61 9.41
CA GLU A 375 18.67 25.02 9.27
C GLU A 375 19.22 24.64 7.90
N ARG A 376 19.03 23.42 7.43
CA ARG A 376 19.41 22.98 6.08
C ARG A 376 18.76 23.81 4.97
N ILE A 377 17.47 24.10 5.13
CA ILE A 377 16.75 24.99 4.20
C ILE A 377 17.38 26.39 4.18
N LEU A 378 17.71 26.95 5.35
CA LEU A 378 18.33 28.26 5.46
C LEU A 378 19.76 28.28 4.86
N GLU A 379 20.53 27.22 5.05
CA GLU A 379 21.84 27.03 4.42
C GLU A 379 21.73 27.04 2.89
N SER A 380 20.80 26.25 2.33
CA SER A 380 20.53 26.20 0.89
C SER A 380 20.09 27.58 0.36
N ILE A 381 19.23 28.30 1.09
CA ILE A 381 18.85 29.68 0.73
C ILE A 381 20.05 30.64 0.76
N ALA A 382 20.95 30.49 1.75
CA ALA A 382 22.14 31.32 1.88
C ALA A 382 23.10 31.12 0.70
N VAL A 383 23.39 29.86 0.32
CA VAL A 383 24.22 29.54 -0.83
C VAL A 383 23.65 30.16 -2.12
N ARG A 384 22.34 30.02 -2.35
CA ARG A 384 21.66 30.61 -3.53
C ARG A 384 21.64 32.15 -3.52
N THR A 385 21.74 32.76 -2.33
CA THR A 385 21.83 34.21 -2.21
C THR A 385 23.22 34.70 -2.61
N LEU A 386 24.25 33.93 -2.27
CA LEU A 386 25.65 34.25 -2.60
C LEU A 386 25.98 33.93 -4.08
N LEU A 387 25.45 32.86 -4.61
CA LEU A 387 25.67 32.40 -5.98
C LEU A 387 24.33 32.17 -6.68
N PRO A 388 23.66 33.21 -7.18
CA PRO A 388 22.34 33.13 -7.83
C PRO A 388 22.32 32.22 -9.08
N GLU A 389 23.47 32.05 -9.75
CA GLU A 389 23.63 31.23 -10.95
C GLU A 389 24.12 29.79 -10.62
N ALA A 390 24.42 29.50 -9.35
CA ALA A 390 24.82 28.16 -8.99
C ALA A 390 23.61 27.22 -9.11
N SER A 391 23.74 26.22 -9.93
CA SER A 391 22.90 25.06 -9.94
C SER A 391 23.13 24.27 -8.64
N GLY A 392 22.38 24.62 -7.59
CA GLY A 392 22.47 23.90 -6.32
C GLY A 392 21.81 22.52 -6.42
N GLN A 393 22.18 21.65 -5.50
CA GLN A 393 21.51 20.37 -5.31
C GLN A 393 20.01 20.58 -5.09
N ILE A 394 19.22 19.60 -5.51
CA ILE A 394 17.77 19.63 -5.40
C ILE A 394 17.41 19.11 -4.02
N LEU A 395 16.69 19.92 -3.23
CA LEU A 395 16.24 19.48 -1.92
C LEU A 395 15.16 18.40 -2.07
N CYS A 396 15.40 17.23 -1.48
CA CYS A 396 14.44 16.13 -1.44
C CYS A 396 13.99 15.87 -0.01
N PHE A 397 12.71 16.11 0.29
CA PHE A 397 12.13 15.85 1.60
C PHE A 397 11.58 14.43 1.65
N VAL A 398 12.20 13.59 2.49
CA VAL A 398 11.84 12.19 2.63
C VAL A 398 11.24 11.94 4.02
N GLY A 399 10.21 11.10 4.09
CA GLY A 399 9.61 10.73 5.37
C GLY A 399 8.17 10.27 5.25
N PRO A 400 7.56 9.83 6.34
CA PRO A 400 6.23 9.25 6.35
C PRO A 400 5.14 10.25 5.89
N PRO A 401 3.96 9.75 5.49
CA PRO A 401 2.87 10.62 5.08
C PRO A 401 2.37 11.51 6.24
N GLY A 402 2.01 12.75 5.93
CA GLY A 402 1.42 13.67 6.91
C GLY A 402 2.40 14.47 7.74
N VAL A 403 3.73 14.33 7.56
CA VAL A 403 4.76 15.12 8.29
C VAL A 403 4.99 16.53 7.71
N GLY A 404 4.24 16.92 6.69
CA GLY A 404 4.27 18.30 6.19
C GLY A 404 5.23 18.56 5.02
N LYS A 405 5.76 17.55 4.33
CA LYS A 405 6.68 17.70 3.18
C LYS A 405 6.21 18.72 2.16
N THR A 406 5.00 18.60 1.67
CA THR A 406 4.40 19.51 0.68
C THR A 406 4.18 20.93 1.24
N SER A 407 3.89 21.06 2.56
CA SER A 407 3.71 22.37 3.20
C SER A 407 5.03 23.11 3.39
N ILE A 408 6.12 22.40 3.70
CA ILE A 408 7.47 22.97 3.76
C ILE A 408 7.87 23.57 2.42
N GLY A 409 7.64 22.85 1.31
CA GLY A 409 7.87 23.38 -0.03
C GLY A 409 7.17 24.71 -0.28
N ARG A 410 5.88 24.80 0.07
CA ARG A 410 5.13 26.05 -0.05
C ARG A 410 5.72 27.18 0.80
N SER A 411 6.18 26.88 2.01
CA SER A 411 6.80 27.86 2.89
C SER A 411 8.16 28.34 2.38
N ILE A 412 8.93 27.47 1.74
CA ILE A 412 10.19 27.86 1.06
C ILE A 412 9.88 28.83 -0.09
N ALA A 413 8.90 28.55 -0.94
CA ALA A 413 8.51 29.44 -2.02
C ALA A 413 8.09 30.83 -1.48
N LYS A 414 7.27 30.85 -0.41
CA LYS A 414 6.84 32.08 0.27
C LYS A 414 8.02 32.84 0.89
N ALA A 415 8.98 32.14 1.47
CA ALA A 415 10.18 32.70 2.07
C ALA A 415 11.08 33.37 1.00
N LEU A 416 11.22 32.76 -0.16
CA LEU A 416 11.97 33.27 -1.30
C LEU A 416 11.20 34.31 -2.12
N GLY A 417 9.88 34.40 -1.94
CA GLY A 417 8.98 35.24 -2.73
C GLY A 417 8.84 34.79 -4.18
N ARG A 418 8.98 33.46 -4.42
CA ARG A 418 8.80 32.83 -5.73
C ARG A 418 7.37 32.29 -5.87
N HIS A 419 6.85 32.25 -7.08
CA HIS A 419 5.62 31.53 -7.37
C HIS A 419 5.80 30.03 -7.09
N TYR A 420 4.77 29.41 -6.54
CA TYR A 420 4.78 28.01 -6.14
C TYR A 420 3.85 27.21 -7.03
N GLU A 421 4.39 26.21 -7.68
CA GLU A 421 3.62 25.21 -8.41
C GLU A 421 3.92 23.79 -7.91
N ARG A 422 2.91 22.94 -7.96
CA ARG A 422 3.04 21.52 -7.56
C ARG A 422 2.79 20.63 -8.77
N VAL A 423 3.75 19.76 -9.05
CA VAL A 423 3.64 18.69 -10.04
C VAL A 423 3.61 17.36 -9.29
N SER A 424 2.49 16.65 -9.37
CA SER A 424 2.38 15.29 -8.79
C SER A 424 2.95 14.30 -9.78
N LEU A 425 3.94 13.52 -9.33
CA LEU A 425 4.57 12.45 -10.10
C LEU A 425 4.02 11.06 -9.73
N GLY A 426 3.15 10.99 -8.70
CA GLY A 426 2.48 9.75 -8.34
C GLY A 426 1.57 9.25 -9.45
N GLY A 427 1.84 8.02 -9.92
CA GLY A 427 1.08 7.39 -11.01
C GLY A 427 1.53 7.74 -12.42
N VAL A 428 2.59 8.54 -12.59
CA VAL A 428 3.24 8.77 -13.89
C VAL A 428 3.92 7.49 -14.35
N ARG A 429 3.64 7.07 -15.58
CA ARG A 429 4.16 5.83 -16.18
C ARG A 429 4.83 6.06 -17.53
N ASP A 430 4.52 7.16 -18.20
CA ASP A 430 5.00 7.48 -19.53
C ASP A 430 5.88 8.74 -19.50
N GLU A 431 6.97 8.73 -20.27
CA GLU A 431 7.86 9.87 -20.48
C GLU A 431 7.10 11.09 -21.01
N SER A 432 6.05 10.88 -21.82
CA SER A 432 5.22 11.93 -22.39
C SER A 432 4.44 12.75 -21.35
N ASP A 433 4.17 12.22 -20.18
CA ASP A 433 3.62 13.00 -19.06
C ASP A 433 4.54 14.15 -18.64
N ILE A 434 5.88 13.95 -18.73
CA ILE A 434 6.88 14.94 -18.32
C ILE A 434 7.28 15.82 -19.50
N ARG A 435 7.52 15.21 -20.69
CA ARG A 435 8.01 15.87 -21.90
C ARG A 435 6.93 16.29 -22.88
N GLY A 436 5.66 15.97 -22.65
CA GLY A 436 4.56 16.26 -23.55
C GLY A 436 4.46 15.30 -24.76
N HIS A 437 3.35 15.39 -25.47
CA HIS A 437 3.08 14.63 -26.66
C HIS A 437 3.45 15.44 -27.91
N ARG A 438 3.92 14.78 -28.98
CA ARG A 438 4.19 15.47 -30.24
C ARG A 438 2.94 16.14 -30.79
N LYS A 439 3.03 17.42 -31.19
CA LYS A 439 1.89 18.25 -31.66
C LYS A 439 1.08 17.68 -32.83
N THR A 440 1.59 16.64 -33.50
CA THR A 440 0.92 15.97 -34.61
C THR A 440 -0.18 15.00 -34.18
N TYR A 441 -0.27 14.65 -32.91
CA TYR A 441 -1.31 13.77 -32.39
C TYR A 441 -2.55 14.56 -31.98
N VAL A 442 -3.73 13.97 -32.24
CA VAL A 442 -5.01 14.55 -31.77
C VAL A 442 -5.02 14.53 -30.24
N GLY A 443 -5.28 15.67 -29.61
CA GLY A 443 -5.24 15.80 -28.16
C GLY A 443 -3.83 15.96 -27.56
N ALA A 444 -2.81 16.26 -28.39
CA ALA A 444 -1.47 16.56 -27.90
C ALA A 444 -1.47 17.75 -26.94
N MET A 445 -0.71 17.63 -25.86
CA MET A 445 -0.56 18.67 -24.83
C MET A 445 0.89 18.76 -24.35
N PRO A 446 1.31 19.92 -23.83
CA PRO A 446 2.64 20.06 -23.22
C PRO A 446 2.80 19.16 -22.00
N GLY A 447 4.03 18.83 -21.67
CA GLY A 447 4.36 18.07 -20.47
C GLY A 447 4.03 18.83 -19.18
N ARG A 448 3.86 18.11 -18.09
CA ARG A 448 3.51 18.66 -16.76
C ARG A 448 4.47 19.75 -16.28
N ILE A 449 5.72 19.70 -16.69
CA ILE A 449 6.73 20.73 -16.33
C ILE A 449 6.43 22.03 -17.05
N MET A 450 6.18 21.99 -18.36
CA MET A 450 5.86 23.19 -19.15
C MET A 450 4.51 23.78 -18.77
N ASP A 451 3.52 22.92 -18.49
CA ASP A 451 2.22 23.34 -17.96
C ASP A 451 2.36 24.05 -16.59
N ALA A 452 3.20 23.53 -15.70
CA ALA A 452 3.51 24.20 -14.42
C ALA A 452 4.21 25.55 -14.63
N MET A 453 5.09 25.66 -15.63
CA MET A 453 5.72 26.93 -15.99
C MET A 453 4.70 27.97 -16.47
N THR A 454 3.76 27.55 -17.32
CA THR A 454 2.65 28.40 -17.80
C THR A 454 1.79 28.90 -16.63
N ARG A 455 1.38 28.02 -15.73
CA ARG A 455 0.59 28.37 -14.53
C ARG A 455 1.34 29.29 -13.57
N ALA A 456 2.64 29.08 -13.40
CA ALA A 456 3.47 29.93 -12.57
C ALA A 456 3.60 31.36 -13.11
N GLY A 457 3.53 31.56 -14.42
CA GLY A 457 3.64 32.86 -15.10
C GLY A 457 4.97 33.59 -14.88
N THR A 458 5.98 32.92 -14.35
CA THR A 458 7.36 33.43 -14.14
C THR A 458 8.38 32.36 -14.49
N ASN A 459 9.55 32.77 -14.97
CA ASN A 459 10.62 31.87 -15.40
C ASN A 459 11.49 31.35 -14.23
N ASN A 460 11.27 31.83 -13.03
CA ASN A 460 12.01 31.45 -11.82
C ASN A 460 11.06 30.98 -10.69
N PRO A 461 10.04 30.16 -10.98
CA PRO A 461 9.17 29.66 -9.95
C PRO A 461 9.89 28.66 -9.05
N MET A 462 9.21 28.24 -8.01
CA MET A 462 9.52 27.00 -7.28
C MET A 462 8.55 25.92 -7.70
N ILE A 463 9.05 24.84 -8.26
CA ILE A 463 8.27 23.66 -8.64
C ILE A 463 8.53 22.54 -7.64
N LEU A 464 7.46 22.13 -6.97
CA LEU A 464 7.48 20.96 -6.08
C LEU A 464 7.11 19.70 -6.87
N LEU A 465 8.05 18.78 -6.98
CA LEU A 465 7.89 17.44 -7.54
C LEU A 465 7.42 16.51 -6.41
N ASP A 466 6.13 16.26 -6.36
CA ASP A 466 5.53 15.53 -5.23
C ASP A 466 5.40 14.04 -5.56
N GLU A 467 5.73 13.18 -4.60
CA GLU A 467 5.65 11.71 -4.68
C GLU A 467 6.56 11.11 -5.79
N VAL A 468 7.84 11.51 -5.82
CA VAL A 468 8.83 11.00 -6.80
C VAL A 468 9.05 9.48 -6.65
N ASP A 469 8.89 8.96 -5.43
CA ASP A 469 8.97 7.53 -5.11
C ASP A 469 7.85 6.67 -5.70
N LYS A 470 6.80 7.28 -6.23
CA LYS A 470 5.65 6.58 -6.82
C LYS A 470 5.63 6.59 -8.35
N MET A 471 6.71 6.99 -8.98
CA MET A 471 6.89 6.80 -10.41
C MET A 471 7.17 5.33 -10.68
N SER A 472 6.56 4.78 -11.72
CA SER A 472 6.79 3.40 -12.14
C SER A 472 7.35 3.37 -13.56
N ASN A 473 8.34 2.53 -13.79
CA ASN A 473 8.84 2.26 -15.14
C ASN A 473 7.92 1.21 -15.77
N ASP A 474 7.38 1.53 -16.95
CA ASP A 474 6.57 0.60 -17.73
C ASP A 474 7.25 0.38 -19.10
N PHE A 475 6.83 -0.62 -19.83
CA PHE A 475 7.34 -0.93 -21.20
C PHE A 475 7.19 0.22 -22.21
N ARG A 476 6.50 1.30 -21.85
CA ARG A 476 6.18 2.45 -22.70
C ARG A 476 7.11 3.65 -22.60
N GLY A 477 8.03 3.67 -21.64
CA GLY A 477 8.97 4.76 -21.45
C GLY A 477 9.58 4.80 -20.05
N ASP A 478 10.62 5.61 -19.90
CA ASP A 478 11.30 5.84 -18.61
C ASP A 478 11.08 7.30 -18.16
N PRO A 479 10.06 7.58 -17.34
CA PRO A 479 9.81 8.92 -16.81
C PRO A 479 10.98 9.41 -15.93
N SER A 480 11.78 8.51 -15.36
CA SER A 480 12.94 8.87 -14.55
C SER A 480 14.04 9.47 -15.42
N ALA A 481 14.25 8.97 -16.65
CA ALA A 481 15.19 9.54 -17.61
C ALA A 481 14.76 10.95 -18.06
N ALA A 482 13.47 11.15 -18.30
CA ALA A 482 12.94 12.48 -18.62
C ALA A 482 13.13 13.46 -17.47
N LEU A 483 12.92 13.00 -16.24
CA LEU A 483 13.11 13.83 -15.05
C LEU A 483 14.59 14.16 -14.82
N LEU A 484 15.52 13.25 -15.15
CA LEU A 484 16.93 13.51 -15.08
C LEU A 484 17.35 14.70 -15.96
N GLU A 485 16.82 14.81 -17.18
CA GLU A 485 17.10 15.95 -18.06
C GLU A 485 16.55 17.27 -17.48
N VAL A 486 15.37 17.24 -16.87
CA VAL A 486 14.78 18.41 -16.21
C VAL A 486 15.63 18.87 -15.03
N LEU A 487 16.19 17.93 -14.28
CA LEU A 487 16.91 18.19 -13.04
C LEU A 487 18.41 18.39 -13.23
N ASP A 488 18.95 18.00 -14.37
CA ASP A 488 20.37 18.20 -14.70
C ASP A 488 20.64 19.65 -15.09
N SER A 489 21.51 20.31 -14.35
CA SER A 489 21.83 21.72 -14.53
C SER A 489 22.55 22.06 -15.85
N GLU A 490 23.15 21.07 -16.49
CA GLU A 490 23.80 21.26 -17.78
C GLU A 490 22.79 21.14 -18.94
N GLN A 491 21.82 20.25 -18.78
CA GLN A 491 20.84 19.92 -19.81
C GLN A 491 19.58 20.80 -19.72
N ASN A 492 19.16 21.20 -18.51
CA ASN A 492 17.90 21.93 -18.29
C ASN A 492 17.89 23.36 -18.85
N LYS A 493 19.07 23.92 -19.22
CA LYS A 493 19.18 25.23 -19.90
C LYS A 493 18.54 25.21 -21.29
N ALA A 494 18.43 24.05 -21.91
CA ALA A 494 17.86 23.88 -23.22
C ALA A 494 16.84 22.72 -23.25
N PHE A 495 16.01 22.64 -22.20
CA PHE A 495 14.99 21.61 -22.10
C PHE A 495 14.02 21.68 -23.27
N ARG A 496 13.76 20.55 -23.91
CA ARG A 496 12.85 20.42 -25.05
C ARG A 496 11.66 19.54 -24.72
N ASP A 497 10.52 20.18 -24.56
CA ASP A 497 9.23 19.49 -24.56
C ASP A 497 8.84 19.09 -25.99
N HIS A 498 8.26 17.90 -26.15
CA HIS A 498 7.86 17.36 -27.45
C HIS A 498 6.70 18.13 -28.11
N TYR A 499 5.84 18.77 -27.31
CA TYR A 499 4.79 19.64 -27.82
C TYR A 499 5.34 21.00 -28.21
N ILE A 500 6.10 21.63 -27.32
CA ILE A 500 6.66 22.98 -27.50
C ILE A 500 7.74 22.99 -28.62
N GLU A 501 8.58 21.96 -28.68
CA GLU A 501 9.67 21.77 -29.65
C GLU A 501 10.69 22.94 -29.74
N VAL A 502 10.56 23.94 -28.90
CA VAL A 502 11.48 25.08 -28.75
C VAL A 502 12.22 24.92 -27.41
N PRO A 503 13.54 25.06 -27.34
CA PRO A 503 14.28 24.95 -26.10
C PRO A 503 13.86 26.03 -25.11
N PHE A 504 13.57 25.61 -23.87
CA PHE A 504 13.20 26.51 -22.77
C PHE A 504 14.22 26.38 -21.62
N ASP A 505 14.63 27.54 -21.08
CA ASP A 505 15.61 27.58 -19.98
C ASP A 505 14.93 27.37 -18.62
N LEU A 506 15.14 26.18 -18.04
CA LEU A 506 14.68 25.79 -16.70
C LEU A 506 15.73 26.03 -15.61
N SER A 507 16.94 26.60 -15.94
CA SER A 507 18.05 26.75 -14.98
C SER A 507 17.70 27.69 -13.81
N LYS A 508 16.74 28.60 -13.99
CA LYS A 508 16.28 29.55 -12.97
C LYS A 508 15.19 28.98 -12.07
N VAL A 509 14.64 27.83 -12.43
CA VAL A 509 13.60 27.16 -11.65
C VAL A 509 14.20 26.55 -10.40
N LEU A 510 13.52 26.67 -9.26
CA LEU A 510 13.88 25.95 -8.05
C LEU A 510 13.08 24.66 -7.97
N PHE A 511 13.69 23.54 -8.25
CA PHE A 511 13.09 22.23 -8.05
C PHE A 511 13.27 21.77 -6.60
N VAL A 512 12.19 21.25 -6.02
CA VAL A 512 12.18 20.60 -4.71
C VAL A 512 11.38 19.31 -4.86
N ALA A 513 11.89 18.20 -4.34
CA ALA A 513 11.26 16.90 -4.43
C ALA A 513 10.67 16.46 -3.09
N THR A 514 9.67 15.59 -3.12
CA THR A 514 9.18 14.87 -1.95
C THR A 514 9.07 13.38 -2.24
N ALA A 515 9.39 12.56 -1.25
CA ALA A 515 9.25 11.11 -1.30
C ALA A 515 8.79 10.57 0.06
N ASN A 516 8.20 9.39 0.08
CA ASN A 516 7.92 8.69 1.35
C ASN A 516 9.06 7.73 1.69
N SER A 517 9.68 7.08 0.71
CA SER A 517 10.81 6.17 0.80
C SER A 517 11.84 6.49 -0.27
N LEU A 518 13.10 6.14 -0.04
CA LEU A 518 14.19 6.29 -1.01
C LEU A 518 14.33 5.07 -1.93
N ASP A 519 13.95 3.90 -1.46
CA ASP A 519 14.20 2.62 -2.15
C ASP A 519 13.68 2.56 -3.59
N PRO A 520 12.48 3.12 -3.91
CA PRO A 520 11.97 3.07 -5.28
C PRO A 520 12.62 4.08 -6.23
N ILE A 521 13.42 5.04 -5.69
CA ILE A 521 14.01 6.12 -6.50
C ILE A 521 15.30 5.63 -7.14
N PRO A 522 15.45 5.75 -8.48
CA PRO A 522 16.68 5.36 -9.15
C PRO A 522 17.91 6.11 -8.63
N ALA A 523 19.05 5.42 -8.47
CA ALA A 523 20.30 5.97 -7.97
C ALA A 523 20.75 7.25 -8.71
N PRO A 524 20.68 7.37 -10.06
CA PRO A 524 21.04 8.60 -10.76
C PRO A 524 20.23 9.83 -10.38
N LEU A 525 18.99 9.66 -9.94
CA LEU A 525 18.18 10.77 -9.42
C LEU A 525 18.60 11.13 -7.99
N LEU A 526 18.88 10.13 -7.15
CA LEU A 526 19.35 10.34 -5.78
C LEU A 526 20.68 11.10 -5.73
N ASP A 527 21.59 10.82 -6.64
CA ASP A 527 22.89 11.50 -6.74
C ASP A 527 22.77 13.02 -6.98
N ARG A 528 21.66 13.49 -7.52
CA ARG A 528 21.37 14.90 -7.76
C ARG A 528 20.58 15.57 -6.63
N MET A 529 20.15 14.79 -5.64
CA MET A 529 19.27 15.24 -4.57
C MET A 529 20.03 15.36 -3.25
N GLU A 530 19.82 16.47 -2.55
CA GLU A 530 20.16 16.60 -1.15
C GLU A 530 18.99 16.08 -0.32
N ILE A 531 19.20 14.93 0.32
CA ILE A 531 18.16 14.23 1.10
C ILE A 531 18.03 14.90 2.46
N ILE A 532 16.81 15.32 2.79
CA ILE A 532 16.45 15.88 4.09
C ILE A 532 15.32 15.00 4.68
N GLU A 533 15.68 14.25 5.68
CA GLU A 533 14.73 13.34 6.34
C GLU A 533 13.83 14.10 7.32
N LEU A 534 12.53 13.84 7.20
CA LEU A 534 11.51 14.30 8.14
C LEU A 534 11.04 13.10 8.96
N GLY A 535 11.42 13.07 10.23
CA GLY A 535 10.97 12.05 11.17
C GLY A 535 9.49 12.19 11.56
N SER A 536 9.01 11.25 12.35
CA SER A 536 7.69 11.30 12.96
C SER A 536 7.60 12.43 14.00
N TYR A 537 6.41 13.04 14.11
CA TYR A 537 6.16 14.02 15.16
C TYR A 537 5.94 13.36 16.52
N THR A 538 6.50 13.98 17.56
CA THR A 538 6.22 13.61 18.94
C THR A 538 4.78 14.01 19.33
N ARG A 539 4.28 13.50 20.43
CA ARG A 539 2.96 13.83 20.99
C ARG A 539 2.83 15.35 21.20
N GLU A 540 3.86 15.97 21.76
CA GLU A 540 3.90 17.41 22.04
C GLU A 540 3.95 18.24 20.74
N GLU A 541 4.77 17.82 19.76
CA GLU A 541 4.81 18.47 18.45
C GLU A 541 3.44 18.38 17.74
N LYS A 542 2.76 17.22 17.79
CA LYS A 542 1.40 17.05 17.24
C LYS A 542 0.40 17.98 17.93
N PHE A 543 0.49 18.11 19.25
CA PHE A 543 -0.36 19.01 20.01
C PHE A 543 -0.17 20.48 19.57
N HIS A 544 1.08 20.95 19.52
CA HIS A 544 1.38 22.31 19.08
C HIS A 544 0.92 22.57 17.63
N ILE A 545 1.18 21.65 16.72
CA ILE A 545 0.73 21.72 15.32
C ILE A 545 -0.81 21.76 15.28
N ALA A 546 -1.49 20.92 16.05
CA ALA A 546 -2.94 20.89 16.12
C ALA A 546 -3.52 22.23 16.58
N LYS A 547 -2.99 22.78 17.67
CA LYS A 547 -3.45 24.03 18.31
C LYS A 547 -3.17 25.26 17.46
N GLU A 548 -1.97 25.37 16.93
CA GLU A 548 -1.51 26.58 16.24
C GLU A 548 -1.98 26.63 14.77
N HIS A 549 -2.04 25.50 14.09
CA HIS A 549 -2.29 25.42 12.66
C HIS A 549 -3.59 24.70 12.29
N LEU A 550 -3.76 23.41 12.72
CA LEU A 550 -4.84 22.58 12.20
C LEU A 550 -6.22 23.06 12.66
N LEU A 551 -6.37 23.40 13.94
CA LEU A 551 -7.64 23.86 14.50
C LEU A 551 -8.12 25.14 13.80
N LYS A 552 -7.24 26.13 13.64
CA LYS A 552 -7.57 27.38 12.94
C LYS A 552 -7.96 27.14 11.48
N LYS A 553 -7.21 26.25 10.78
CA LYS A 553 -7.48 25.85 9.40
C LYS A 553 -8.84 25.16 9.26
N GLN A 554 -9.14 24.19 10.15
CA GLN A 554 -10.38 23.43 10.09
C GLN A 554 -11.61 24.28 10.49
N LEU A 555 -11.51 25.14 11.49
CA LEU A 555 -12.57 26.08 11.83
C LEU A 555 -12.91 26.98 10.63
N LYS A 556 -11.90 27.57 9.98
CA LYS A 556 -12.09 28.40 8.79
C LYS A 556 -12.72 27.63 7.64
N LYS A 557 -12.27 26.39 7.40
CA LYS A 557 -12.78 25.52 6.33
C LYS A 557 -14.26 25.17 6.49
N HIS A 558 -14.71 25.03 7.75
CA HIS A 558 -16.10 24.67 8.07
C HIS A 558 -16.97 25.88 8.45
N GLY A 559 -16.49 27.11 8.24
CA GLY A 559 -17.26 28.34 8.49
C GLY A 559 -17.54 28.62 9.96
N LEU A 560 -16.80 28.01 10.89
CA LEU A 560 -16.98 28.16 12.32
C LEU A 560 -16.04 29.21 12.91
N LYS A 561 -16.55 29.98 13.89
CA LYS A 561 -15.71 30.85 14.71
C LYS A 561 -15.19 30.09 15.93
N GLY A 562 -14.00 30.42 16.43
CA GLY A 562 -13.45 29.81 17.64
C GLY A 562 -14.30 29.95 18.91
N THR A 563 -15.23 30.92 18.91
CA THR A 563 -16.24 31.09 19.97
C THR A 563 -17.40 30.14 19.87
N GLN A 564 -17.64 29.54 18.69
CA GLN A 564 -18.75 28.59 18.43
C GLN A 564 -18.31 27.15 18.64
N CYS A 565 -17.07 26.83 18.37
CA CYS A 565 -16.52 25.47 18.53
C CYS A 565 -15.23 25.56 19.37
N ARG A 566 -15.28 24.99 20.58
CA ARG A 566 -14.15 24.99 21.52
C ARG A 566 -13.63 23.57 21.70
N ILE A 567 -12.34 23.36 21.40
CA ILE A 567 -11.60 22.12 21.65
C ILE A 567 -10.49 22.47 22.63
N PRO A 568 -10.60 22.11 23.91
CA PRO A 568 -9.58 22.34 24.92
C PRO A 568 -8.31 21.51 24.68
N ASP A 569 -7.23 21.85 25.34
CA ASP A 569 -5.93 21.20 25.21
C ASP A 569 -5.99 19.73 25.62
N GLU A 570 -6.67 19.40 26.69
CA GLU A 570 -6.92 18.03 27.19
C GLU A 570 -7.60 17.16 26.13
N VAL A 571 -8.59 17.73 25.43
CA VAL A 571 -9.30 17.05 24.35
C VAL A 571 -8.39 16.78 23.14
N LEU A 572 -7.48 17.72 22.81
CA LEU A 572 -6.51 17.52 21.76
C LEU A 572 -5.55 16.35 22.10
N TYR A 573 -5.09 16.26 23.34
CA TYR A 573 -4.29 15.13 23.79
C TYR A 573 -5.07 13.82 23.74
N ALA A 574 -6.33 13.83 24.21
CA ALA A 574 -7.19 12.65 24.16
C ALA A 574 -7.42 12.16 22.69
N ILE A 575 -7.50 13.09 21.73
CA ILE A 575 -7.60 12.75 20.31
C ILE A 575 -6.29 12.11 19.81
N ILE A 576 -5.16 12.73 20.14
CA ILE A 576 -3.83 12.25 19.72
C ILE A 576 -3.57 10.84 20.26
N ASP A 577 -3.88 10.59 21.52
CA ASP A 577 -3.58 9.32 22.17
C ASP A 577 -4.60 8.22 21.89
N GLY A 578 -5.90 8.57 21.81
CA GLY A 578 -6.99 7.58 21.73
C GLY A 578 -7.56 7.35 20.32
N TYR A 579 -7.41 8.30 19.41
CA TYR A 579 -8.10 8.23 18.11
C TYR A 579 -7.15 8.29 16.91
N THR A 580 -5.86 8.62 17.09
CA THR A 580 -4.91 8.70 15.99
C THR A 580 -3.61 7.94 16.31
N ARG A 581 -3.15 7.11 15.37
CA ARG A 581 -1.86 6.42 15.46
C ARG A 581 -1.13 6.57 14.12
N GLU A 582 -0.46 7.70 13.96
CA GLU A 582 0.22 8.07 12.72
C GLU A 582 1.56 8.76 13.00
N ALA A 583 2.51 8.70 12.08
CA ALA A 583 3.77 9.44 12.16
C ALA A 583 3.56 10.96 12.04
N GLY A 584 2.68 11.37 11.14
CA GLY A 584 2.34 12.77 10.87
C GLY A 584 1.12 13.28 11.63
N VAL A 585 0.39 14.20 11.00
CA VAL A 585 -0.82 14.86 11.55
C VAL A 585 -2.02 14.81 10.58
N ARG A 586 -2.02 13.92 9.60
CA ARG A 586 -3.07 13.86 8.57
C ARG A 586 -4.39 13.30 9.12
N GLU A 587 -4.32 12.25 9.93
CA GLU A 587 -5.49 11.66 10.59
C GLU A 587 -6.00 12.59 11.70
N LEU A 588 -5.09 13.22 12.45
CA LEU A 588 -5.42 14.24 13.44
C LEU A 588 -6.18 15.41 12.79
N GLU A 589 -5.72 15.90 11.63
CA GLU A 589 -6.42 16.94 10.87
C GLU A 589 -7.83 16.48 10.45
N ARG A 590 -7.99 15.23 9.99
CA ARG A 590 -9.28 14.64 9.61
C ARG A 590 -10.21 14.51 10.80
N THR A 591 -9.71 14.07 11.94
CA THR A 591 -10.47 13.90 13.19
C THR A 591 -10.96 15.23 13.73
N ILE A 592 -10.10 16.27 13.77
CA ILE A 592 -10.49 17.64 14.12
C ILE A 592 -11.56 18.15 13.14
N GLY A 593 -11.40 17.88 11.83
CA GLY A 593 -12.38 18.22 10.81
C GLY A 593 -13.74 17.55 11.03
N THR A 594 -13.75 16.30 11.51
CA THR A 594 -14.98 15.57 11.85
C THR A 594 -15.69 16.23 13.02
N LEU A 595 -14.98 16.62 14.07
CA LEU A 595 -15.56 17.37 15.18
C LEU A 595 -16.14 18.72 14.73
N CYS A 596 -15.41 19.46 13.87
CA CYS A 596 -15.89 20.71 13.31
C CYS A 596 -17.17 20.51 12.48
N ARG A 597 -17.27 19.45 11.67
CA ARG A 597 -18.48 19.13 10.89
C ARG A 597 -19.68 18.82 11.78
N LYS A 598 -19.48 18.00 12.82
CA LYS A 598 -20.56 17.67 13.77
C LYS A 598 -21.01 18.90 14.55
N ALA A 599 -20.07 19.74 15.00
CA ALA A 599 -20.40 21.01 15.64
C ALA A 599 -21.16 21.95 14.70
N ALA A 600 -20.77 22.02 13.43
CA ALA A 600 -21.49 22.84 12.44
C ALA A 600 -22.91 22.34 12.23
N LYS A 601 -23.11 21.01 12.19
CA LYS A 601 -24.46 20.41 12.07
C LYS A 601 -25.35 20.81 13.22
N GLU A 602 -24.94 20.64 14.48
CA GLU A 602 -25.71 21.00 15.67
C GLU A 602 -26.09 22.48 15.74
N ILE A 603 -25.15 23.35 15.30
CA ILE A 603 -25.39 24.80 15.27
C ILE A 603 -26.43 25.15 14.21
N VAL A 604 -26.37 24.53 13.03
CA VAL A 604 -27.33 24.78 11.92
C VAL A 604 -28.71 24.19 12.24
N GLU A 605 -28.78 23.04 12.89
CA GLU A 605 -30.03 22.43 13.37
C GLU A 605 -30.66 23.22 14.52
N GLY A 606 -29.94 24.22 15.07
CA GLY A 606 -30.44 25.07 16.16
C GLY A 606 -30.43 24.39 17.54
N ILE A 607 -29.80 23.21 17.66
CA ILE A 607 -29.70 22.47 18.93
C ILE A 607 -28.89 23.26 19.93
N CYS A 608 -27.79 23.89 19.49
CA CYS A 608 -26.94 24.72 20.34
C CYS A 608 -26.35 25.91 19.58
N LYS A 609 -25.95 26.96 20.30
CA LYS A 609 -25.25 28.14 19.73
C LYS A 609 -23.73 27.97 19.82
N LYS A 610 -23.24 27.06 20.66
CA LYS A 610 -21.84 26.80 20.92
C LYS A 610 -21.68 25.33 21.28
N VAL A 611 -20.66 24.69 20.73
CA VAL A 611 -20.26 23.32 21.06
C VAL A 611 -18.92 23.37 21.79
N SER A 612 -18.85 22.73 22.96
CA SER A 612 -17.59 22.55 23.70
C SER A 612 -17.33 21.05 23.85
N PHE A 613 -16.20 20.60 23.38
CA PHE A 613 -15.80 19.22 23.51
C PHE A 613 -15.11 18.99 24.87
N THR A 614 -15.33 17.80 25.42
CA THR A 614 -14.70 17.31 26.64
C THR A 614 -14.27 15.86 26.40
N GLU A 615 -13.34 15.34 27.19
CA GLU A 615 -12.93 13.94 27.07
C GLU A 615 -14.09 12.95 27.18
N VAL A 616 -15.09 13.28 28.01
CA VAL A 616 -16.27 12.43 28.24
C VAL A 616 -17.18 12.39 27.00
N ASN A 617 -17.44 13.54 26.38
CA ASN A 617 -18.34 13.59 25.22
C ASN A 617 -17.66 13.23 23.88
N LEU A 618 -16.33 13.11 23.84
CA LEU A 618 -15.62 12.67 22.64
C LEU A 618 -16.14 11.33 22.10
N LYS A 619 -16.55 10.42 22.99
CA LYS A 619 -17.09 9.11 22.62
C LYS A 619 -18.40 9.21 21.84
N GLU A 620 -19.21 10.23 22.10
CA GLU A 620 -20.47 10.47 21.38
C GLU A 620 -20.20 10.99 19.94
N TYR A 621 -19.13 11.78 19.79
CA TYR A 621 -18.77 12.37 18.51
C TYR A 621 -17.85 11.50 17.64
N LEU A 622 -16.88 10.80 18.23
CA LEU A 622 -15.85 10.04 17.50
C LEU A 622 -16.00 8.51 17.65
N GLY A 623 -16.90 8.06 18.54
CA GLY A 623 -17.02 6.65 18.90
C GLY A 623 -16.02 6.24 19.99
N ILE A 624 -15.90 4.94 20.20
CA ILE A 624 -14.98 4.37 21.21
C ILE A 624 -13.53 4.65 20.78
N PRO A 625 -12.64 5.05 21.70
CA PRO A 625 -11.22 5.20 21.39
C PRO A 625 -10.65 3.93 20.76
N LYS A 626 -10.00 4.09 19.62
CA LYS A 626 -9.41 2.98 18.85
C LYS A 626 -8.15 2.43 19.49
N PHE A 627 -7.43 3.31 20.17
CA PHE A 627 -6.17 3.00 20.83
C PHE A 627 -6.34 3.23 22.32
N ARG A 628 -5.95 2.24 23.12
CA ARG A 628 -5.85 2.38 24.56
C ARG A 628 -4.40 2.67 24.90
N PRO A 629 -4.11 3.48 25.92
CA PRO A 629 -2.75 3.52 26.47
C PRO A 629 -2.35 2.09 26.84
N ASP A 630 -1.16 1.69 26.46
CA ASP A 630 -0.58 0.41 26.88
C ASP A 630 -0.34 0.51 28.40
N GLU A 631 -1.35 0.16 29.21
CA GLU A 631 -1.18 -0.11 30.65
C GLU A 631 -0.43 -1.44 30.76
N GLN A 632 0.87 -1.39 30.58
CA GLN A 632 1.70 -2.56 30.86
C GLN A 632 1.97 -2.66 32.34
N SER A 633 1.89 -3.87 32.88
CA SER A 633 2.34 -4.12 34.26
C SER A 633 3.85 -3.91 34.30
N HIS A 634 4.29 -3.00 35.16
CA HIS A 634 5.72 -2.79 35.46
C HIS A 634 6.25 -3.84 36.44
N GLU A 635 5.66 -5.03 36.47
CA GLU A 635 6.06 -6.11 37.34
C GLU A 635 7.35 -6.78 36.86
N ASP A 636 8.23 -7.07 37.80
CA ASP A 636 9.44 -7.82 37.49
C ASP A 636 9.07 -9.26 37.15
N THR A 637 9.33 -9.67 35.91
CA THR A 637 8.86 -10.96 35.39
C THR A 637 10.02 -11.76 34.80
N VAL A 638 9.99 -13.09 35.02
CA VAL A 638 10.98 -14.02 34.44
C VAL A 638 10.65 -14.27 32.97
N GLY A 639 11.65 -14.13 32.10
CA GLY A 639 11.51 -14.43 30.68
C GLY A 639 10.76 -13.39 29.86
N VAL A 640 10.36 -12.27 30.45
CA VAL A 640 9.68 -11.16 29.75
C VAL A 640 10.54 -9.91 29.77
N VAL A 641 10.80 -9.32 28.62
CA VAL A 641 11.67 -8.13 28.49
C VAL A 641 11.03 -7.12 27.54
N ASN A 642 11.02 -5.85 27.96
CA ASN A 642 10.53 -4.75 27.14
C ASN A 642 11.58 -4.34 26.10
N GLY A 643 11.37 -4.71 24.85
CA GLY A 643 12.13 -4.24 23.69
C GLY A 643 11.54 -2.95 23.13
N LEU A 644 12.32 -2.25 22.33
CA LEU A 644 11.92 -1.04 21.62
C LEU A 644 12.05 -1.26 20.12
N ALA A 645 10.96 -1.10 19.40
CA ALA A 645 10.91 -1.17 17.95
C ALA A 645 10.56 0.19 17.33
N TRP A 646 10.97 0.37 16.08
CA TRP A 646 10.59 1.51 15.27
C TRP A 646 9.70 1.03 14.12
N THR A 647 8.64 1.78 13.84
CA THR A 647 7.71 1.52 12.76
C THR A 647 7.48 2.79 11.94
N SER A 648 6.87 2.67 10.78
CA SER A 648 6.50 3.82 9.95
C SER A 648 5.56 4.83 10.64
N VAL A 649 4.94 4.45 11.76
CA VAL A 649 4.04 5.30 12.54
C VAL A 649 4.68 5.83 13.83
N GLY A 650 5.92 5.47 14.11
CA GLY A 650 6.69 5.89 15.30
C GLY A 650 7.26 4.72 16.07
N GLY A 651 7.82 5.00 17.26
CA GLY A 651 8.32 3.98 18.16
C GLY A 651 7.18 3.24 18.87
N VAL A 652 7.41 1.97 19.14
CA VAL A 652 6.50 1.10 19.91
C VAL A 652 7.28 0.29 20.93
N LEU A 653 6.67 0.04 22.10
CA LEU A 653 7.18 -0.91 23.06
C LEU A 653 6.81 -2.31 22.56
N MET A 654 7.78 -3.21 22.53
CA MET A 654 7.63 -4.56 22.03
C MET A 654 8.10 -5.54 23.10
N PRO A 655 7.22 -6.04 23.97
CA PRO A 655 7.59 -7.07 24.90
C PRO A 655 8.01 -8.34 24.17
N MET A 656 9.08 -8.97 24.66
CA MET A 656 9.57 -10.26 24.20
C MET A 656 9.41 -11.26 25.33
N GLU A 657 8.74 -12.37 25.03
CA GLU A 657 8.46 -13.43 25.99
C GLU A 657 9.24 -14.69 25.61
N VAL A 658 9.88 -15.30 26.58
CA VAL A 658 10.60 -16.56 26.40
C VAL A 658 10.11 -17.59 27.41
N LEU A 659 9.63 -18.72 26.91
CA LEU A 659 9.22 -19.86 27.71
C LEU A 659 10.23 -21.00 27.52
N VAL A 660 10.63 -21.61 28.62
CA VAL A 660 11.50 -22.78 28.64
C VAL A 660 10.66 -24.02 28.94
N MET A 661 10.76 -25.02 28.08
CA MET A 661 10.01 -26.29 28.19
C MET A 661 10.99 -27.46 28.14
N SER A 662 10.62 -28.59 28.74
CA SER A 662 11.37 -29.85 28.58
C SER A 662 11.31 -30.30 27.13
N GLY A 663 12.45 -30.59 26.50
CA GLY A 663 12.45 -30.91 25.07
C GLY A 663 13.79 -31.47 24.59
N LYS A 664 14.10 -31.22 23.32
CA LYS A 664 15.27 -31.76 22.60
C LYS A 664 16.23 -30.67 22.10
N GLY A 665 16.07 -29.43 22.55
CA GLY A 665 16.88 -28.29 22.10
C GLY A 665 16.30 -27.54 20.91
N THR A 666 15.00 -27.66 20.66
CA THR A 666 14.31 -26.92 19.59
C THR A 666 14.09 -25.46 20.01
N VAL A 667 14.21 -24.55 19.04
CA VAL A 667 13.89 -23.14 19.25
C VAL A 667 12.72 -22.78 18.33
N GLU A 668 11.57 -22.45 18.94
CA GLU A 668 10.36 -22.07 18.23
C GLU A 668 10.20 -20.55 18.27
N TYR A 669 9.68 -19.99 17.16
CA TYR A 669 9.48 -18.55 17.00
C TYR A 669 8.01 -18.29 16.64
N THR A 670 7.36 -17.40 17.38
CA THR A 670 6.00 -16.96 17.09
C THR A 670 5.87 -15.44 17.19
N GLY A 671 4.84 -14.85 16.58
CA GLY A 671 4.60 -13.40 16.56
C GLY A 671 5.06 -12.71 15.28
N SER A 672 5.05 -13.41 14.13
CA SER A 672 5.43 -12.88 12.80
C SER A 672 6.83 -12.28 12.75
N LEU A 673 7.81 -13.02 13.30
CA LEU A 673 9.22 -12.64 13.27
C LEU A 673 9.82 -12.89 11.89
N GLY A 674 10.39 -11.85 11.27
CA GLY A 674 11.08 -11.94 9.99
C GLY A 674 12.45 -12.64 10.09
N ASN A 675 13.08 -12.89 8.94
CA ASN A 675 14.32 -13.68 8.86
C ASN A 675 15.47 -13.07 9.66
N VAL A 676 15.65 -11.73 9.61
CA VAL A 676 16.72 -11.04 10.34
C VAL A 676 16.53 -11.18 11.86
N MET A 677 15.28 -11.10 12.31
CA MET A 677 14.93 -11.22 13.71
C MET A 677 15.11 -12.66 14.22
N GLN A 678 14.78 -13.67 13.41
CA GLN A 678 15.05 -15.08 13.71
C GLN A 678 16.56 -15.39 13.76
N GLU A 679 17.35 -14.77 12.88
CA GLU A 679 18.82 -14.88 12.91
C GLU A 679 19.38 -14.26 14.20
N SER A 680 18.91 -13.08 14.57
CA SER A 680 19.25 -12.42 15.82
C SER A 680 18.92 -13.29 17.05
N ALA A 681 17.79 -13.99 17.05
CA ALA A 681 17.42 -14.94 18.09
C ALA A 681 18.38 -16.14 18.17
N LYS A 682 18.84 -16.67 17.02
CA LYS A 682 19.86 -17.73 17.00
C LYS A 682 21.20 -17.27 17.57
N ILE A 683 21.60 -16.03 17.30
CA ILE A 683 22.79 -15.41 17.89
C ILE A 683 22.60 -15.29 19.40
N ALA A 684 21.43 -14.87 19.87
CA ALA A 684 21.11 -14.74 21.30
C ALA A 684 21.18 -16.08 22.04
N VAL A 685 20.64 -17.15 21.44
CA VAL A 685 20.76 -18.54 22.00
C VAL A 685 22.23 -18.99 22.07
N SER A 686 23.00 -18.72 21.00
CA SER A 686 24.43 -19.08 20.97
C SER A 686 25.24 -18.33 22.05
N TYR A 687 24.92 -17.05 22.24
CA TYR A 687 25.54 -16.27 23.33
C TYR A 687 25.13 -16.80 24.70
N ALA A 688 23.86 -17.08 24.94
CA ALA A 688 23.40 -17.65 26.21
C ALA A 688 24.13 -18.96 26.55
N ARG A 689 24.44 -19.80 25.57
CA ARG A 689 25.27 -20.99 25.75
C ARG A 689 26.68 -20.66 26.16
N SER A 690 27.29 -19.63 25.62
CA SER A 690 28.66 -19.24 25.94
C SER A 690 28.84 -18.73 27.38
N VAL A 691 27.77 -18.09 27.92
CA VAL A 691 27.76 -17.49 29.27
C VAL A 691 26.98 -18.33 30.30
N ALA A 692 26.52 -19.51 29.94
CA ALA A 692 25.64 -20.35 30.74
C ALA A 692 26.18 -20.55 32.16
N LYS A 693 27.46 -20.88 32.31
CA LYS A 693 28.13 -21.08 33.61
C LYS A 693 28.12 -19.83 34.49
N GLN A 694 28.26 -18.64 33.90
CA GLN A 694 28.32 -17.37 34.63
C GLN A 694 26.97 -17.04 35.27
N TYR A 695 25.86 -17.38 34.63
CA TYR A 695 24.50 -17.07 35.07
C TYR A 695 23.79 -18.26 35.74
N GLY A 696 24.49 -19.37 36.03
CA GLY A 696 23.92 -20.54 36.71
C GLY A 696 22.98 -21.37 35.81
N ILE A 697 23.09 -21.23 34.49
CA ILE A 697 22.31 -21.95 33.52
C ILE A 697 22.94 -23.34 33.30
N PRO A 698 22.14 -24.42 33.24
CA PRO A 698 22.65 -25.76 32.92
C PRO A 698 23.36 -25.80 31.57
N GLU A 699 24.60 -26.30 31.51
CA GLU A 699 25.36 -26.31 30.24
C GLU A 699 24.71 -27.17 29.15
N ASP A 700 23.85 -28.09 29.51
CA ASP A 700 23.15 -29.05 28.62
C ASP A 700 21.71 -28.61 28.27
N PHE A 701 21.30 -27.38 28.62
CA PHE A 701 19.97 -26.86 28.32
C PHE A 701 19.61 -26.98 26.82
N HIS A 702 20.60 -26.82 25.95
CA HIS A 702 20.43 -26.90 24.49
C HIS A 702 20.11 -28.33 23.97
N THR A 703 20.11 -29.35 24.82
CA THR A 703 19.75 -30.71 24.50
C THR A 703 18.55 -31.23 25.30
N LYS A 704 18.19 -30.51 26.37
CA LYS A 704 17.14 -30.93 27.32
C LYS A 704 15.93 -29.99 27.36
N CYS A 705 16.09 -28.75 26.89
CA CYS A 705 15.03 -27.77 26.94
C CYS A 705 14.75 -27.23 25.56
N ASP A 706 13.46 -27.10 25.21
CA ASP A 706 13.00 -26.33 24.08
C ASP A 706 12.73 -24.88 24.52
N LEU A 707 13.04 -23.94 23.64
CA LEU A 707 12.83 -22.53 23.87
C LEU A 707 11.73 -22.03 22.93
N HIS A 708 10.70 -21.39 23.47
CA HIS A 708 9.69 -20.71 22.68
C HIS A 708 9.83 -19.20 22.86
N ILE A 709 10.19 -18.51 21.77
CA ILE A 709 10.35 -17.06 21.75
C ILE A 709 9.12 -16.45 21.08
N HIS A 710 8.40 -15.60 21.82
CA HIS A 710 7.18 -14.98 21.37
C HIS A 710 7.29 -13.45 21.39
N ALA A 711 6.86 -12.79 20.30
CA ALA A 711 6.60 -11.37 20.27
C ALA A 711 5.09 -11.14 20.11
N PRO A 712 4.37 -10.63 21.12
CA PRO A 712 2.95 -10.33 21.05
C PRO A 712 2.57 -9.46 19.84
N GLU A 713 1.28 -9.37 19.51
CA GLU A 713 0.76 -8.69 18.30
C GLU A 713 1.19 -9.38 16.98
N GLY A 714 0.92 -10.68 16.83
CA GLY A 714 1.29 -11.49 15.67
C GLY A 714 0.73 -11.02 14.32
N ALA A 715 -0.27 -10.14 14.31
CA ALA A 715 -0.83 -9.55 13.10
C ALA A 715 0.11 -8.52 12.43
N VAL A 716 1.13 -8.01 13.15
CA VAL A 716 2.09 -7.03 12.63
C VAL A 716 3.42 -7.73 12.36
N PRO A 717 3.88 -7.81 11.11
CA PRO A 717 5.20 -8.34 10.78
C PRO A 717 6.30 -7.53 11.48
N LYS A 718 7.26 -8.23 12.06
CA LYS A 718 8.37 -7.64 12.79
C LYS A 718 9.68 -8.17 12.23
N ASP A 719 10.58 -7.28 11.80
CA ASP A 719 11.90 -7.66 11.33
C ASP A 719 12.94 -6.61 11.72
N GLY A 720 14.15 -7.04 11.98
CA GLY A 720 15.28 -6.18 12.29
C GLY A 720 16.22 -6.73 13.37
N PRO A 721 17.51 -6.33 13.36
CA PRO A 721 18.53 -6.86 14.27
C PRO A 721 18.48 -6.23 15.66
N SER A 722 17.79 -5.10 15.84
CA SER A 722 17.83 -4.28 17.09
C SER A 722 17.17 -4.92 18.32
N ALA A 723 16.49 -6.06 18.15
CA ALA A 723 15.91 -6.84 19.24
C ALA A 723 16.87 -7.87 19.85
N GLY A 724 18.11 -7.99 19.35
CA GLY A 724 19.08 -8.98 19.79
C GLY A 724 19.39 -8.91 21.28
N VAL A 725 19.59 -7.71 21.80
CA VAL A 725 19.81 -7.48 23.23
C VAL A 725 18.60 -7.92 24.07
N THR A 726 17.39 -7.60 23.62
CA THR A 726 16.14 -7.96 24.27
C THR A 726 15.95 -9.47 24.34
N MET A 727 16.13 -10.15 23.20
CA MET A 727 16.01 -11.61 23.10
C MET A 727 17.03 -12.33 23.98
N ALA A 728 18.30 -11.89 23.96
CA ALA A 728 19.33 -12.50 24.76
C ALA A 728 19.06 -12.33 26.27
N THR A 729 18.58 -11.18 26.67
CA THR A 729 18.20 -10.91 28.06
C THR A 729 17.02 -11.77 28.48
N ALA A 730 15.98 -11.91 27.64
CA ALA A 730 14.82 -12.74 27.91
C ALA A 730 15.17 -14.23 28.00
N ILE A 731 16.03 -14.72 27.12
CA ILE A 731 16.51 -16.12 27.13
C ILE A 731 17.31 -16.40 28.41
N ILE A 732 18.25 -15.52 28.77
CA ILE A 732 19.07 -15.69 29.97
C ILE A 732 18.23 -15.57 31.23
N SER A 733 17.25 -14.67 31.29
CA SER A 733 16.28 -14.56 32.37
C SER A 733 15.48 -15.85 32.54
N ALA A 734 14.88 -16.34 31.47
CA ALA A 734 14.06 -17.56 31.46
C ALA A 734 14.87 -18.81 31.90
N LEU A 735 16.11 -18.95 31.40
CA LEU A 735 16.99 -20.09 31.73
C LEU A 735 17.59 -20.01 33.13
N SER A 736 17.85 -18.80 33.64
CA SER A 736 18.42 -18.60 34.98
C SER A 736 17.38 -18.46 36.09
N GLY A 737 16.09 -18.31 35.73
CA GLY A 737 14.98 -18.05 36.64
C GLY A 737 15.04 -16.67 37.32
N ARG A 738 15.89 -15.75 36.83
CA ARG A 738 16.03 -14.40 37.39
C ARG A 738 15.06 -13.44 36.70
N PRO A 739 14.22 -12.71 37.44
CA PRO A 739 13.31 -11.76 36.85
C PRO A 739 14.03 -10.57 36.22
N VAL A 740 13.43 -10.01 35.18
CA VAL A 740 13.87 -8.75 34.56
C VAL A 740 13.05 -7.62 35.15
N ARG A 741 13.66 -6.50 35.42
CA ARG A 741 13.00 -5.30 35.94
C ARG A 741 11.96 -4.77 34.94
N GLY A 742 10.72 -4.60 35.38
CA GLY A 742 9.61 -4.13 34.54
C GLY A 742 9.71 -2.64 34.15
N ASP A 743 10.49 -1.83 34.89
CA ASP A 743 10.71 -0.40 34.61
C ASP A 743 11.83 -0.13 33.58
N ILE A 744 12.41 -1.19 32.99
CA ILE A 744 13.48 -1.10 31.99
C ILE A 744 12.98 -1.47 30.60
N ALA A 745 13.42 -0.72 29.60
CA ALA A 745 13.37 -1.14 28.20
C ALA A 745 14.77 -1.14 27.60
N MET A 746 14.95 -1.89 26.53
CA MET A 746 16.24 -2.00 25.88
C MET A 746 16.15 -2.13 24.36
N THR A 747 17.23 -1.73 23.68
CA THR A 747 17.39 -1.91 22.25
C THR A 747 18.86 -2.04 21.92
N GLY A 748 19.20 -2.90 20.96
CA GLY A 748 20.58 -3.12 20.53
C GLY A 748 20.70 -4.38 19.69
N GLU A 749 21.59 -4.35 18.70
CA GLU A 749 22.02 -5.54 17.99
C GLU A 749 23.16 -6.21 18.77
N ILE A 750 23.24 -7.53 18.72
CA ILE A 750 24.28 -8.28 19.41
C ILE A 750 25.16 -9.08 18.44
N THR A 751 26.43 -9.20 18.80
CA THR A 751 27.35 -10.14 18.15
C THR A 751 27.48 -11.44 18.95
N LEU A 752 28.04 -12.49 18.34
CA LEU A 752 28.32 -13.77 19.00
C LEU A 752 29.22 -13.65 20.23
N HIS A 753 30.01 -12.57 20.34
CA HIS A 753 30.89 -12.28 21.48
C HIS A 753 30.24 -11.33 22.49
N GLY A 754 28.96 -11.02 22.37
CA GLY A 754 28.23 -10.17 23.31
C GLY A 754 28.54 -8.66 23.19
N LYS A 755 29.17 -8.20 22.08
CA LYS A 755 29.28 -6.77 21.80
C LYS A 755 27.92 -6.25 21.38
N VAL A 756 27.53 -5.09 21.91
CA VAL A 756 26.31 -4.38 21.54
C VAL A 756 26.63 -3.40 20.41
N LEU A 757 25.90 -3.51 19.28
CA LEU A 757 26.10 -2.69 18.10
C LEU A 757 25.03 -1.59 18.01
N PRO A 758 25.32 -0.46 17.31
CA PRO A 758 24.40 0.67 17.21
C PRO A 758 23.13 0.34 16.44
N ILE A 759 22.08 1.11 16.71
CA ILE A 759 20.75 0.96 16.13
C ILE A 759 20.24 2.29 15.56
N GLY A 760 19.24 2.22 14.67
CA GLY A 760 18.53 3.39 14.18
C GLY A 760 17.24 3.69 14.97
N GLY A 761 16.75 4.93 14.84
CA GLY A 761 15.46 5.37 15.37
C GLY A 761 15.44 5.53 16.89
N LEU A 762 16.55 5.94 17.51
CA LEU A 762 16.63 6.13 18.96
C LEU A 762 15.63 7.16 19.47
N ARG A 763 15.37 8.23 18.71
CA ARG A 763 14.39 9.28 19.04
C ARG A 763 12.99 8.70 19.21
N GLU A 764 12.54 7.90 18.26
CA GLU A 764 11.20 7.30 18.28
C GLU A 764 11.09 6.21 19.36
N LYS A 765 12.12 5.39 19.51
CA LYS A 765 12.19 4.33 20.51
C LYS A 765 12.14 4.88 21.92
N SER A 766 12.92 5.93 22.22
CA SER A 766 12.94 6.59 23.53
C SER A 766 11.60 7.25 23.87
N MET A 767 10.94 7.85 22.88
CA MET A 767 9.60 8.42 23.06
C MET A 767 8.56 7.31 23.37
N ALA A 768 8.68 6.13 22.75
CA ALA A 768 7.78 5.01 23.07
C ALA A 768 8.00 4.52 24.52
N ALA A 769 9.24 4.42 24.96
CA ALA A 769 9.57 4.08 26.34
C ALA A 769 8.98 5.09 27.34
N TYR A 770 9.16 6.39 27.08
CA TYR A 770 8.59 7.47 27.90
C TYR A 770 7.06 7.38 28.01
N LYS A 771 6.36 7.17 26.88
CA LYS A 771 4.89 7.02 26.86
C LYS A 771 4.40 5.81 27.64
N ALA A 772 5.16 4.72 27.62
CA ALA A 772 4.87 3.50 28.37
C ALA A 772 5.22 3.60 29.86
N GLY A 773 5.72 4.76 30.34
CA GLY A 773 6.11 4.95 31.74
C GLY A 773 7.44 4.27 32.13
N ILE A 774 8.24 3.88 31.14
CA ILE A 774 9.58 3.31 31.37
C ILE A 774 10.55 4.40 31.83
N HIS A 775 11.24 4.15 32.95
CA HIS A 775 12.17 5.10 33.54
C HIS A 775 13.63 4.90 33.12
N THR A 776 13.97 3.68 32.66
CA THR A 776 15.36 3.34 32.28
C THR A 776 15.38 2.71 30.90
N VAL A 777 16.19 3.25 30.01
CA VAL A 777 16.38 2.70 28.65
C VAL A 777 17.84 2.35 28.43
N ILE A 778 18.11 1.09 28.15
CA ILE A 778 19.46 0.60 27.83
C ILE A 778 19.67 0.76 26.31
N ILE A 779 20.75 1.48 25.96
CA ILE A 779 21.10 1.79 24.57
C ILE A 779 22.55 1.36 24.27
N PRO A 780 22.89 1.12 23.00
CA PRO A 780 24.31 0.93 22.63
C PRO A 780 25.15 2.17 22.94
N GLU A 781 26.40 1.97 23.40
CA GLU A 781 27.35 3.07 23.70
C GLU A 781 27.58 3.97 22.48
N GLU A 782 27.59 3.38 21.26
CA GLU A 782 27.82 4.09 19.99
C GLU A 782 26.65 5.02 19.59
N ASN A 783 25.47 4.86 20.22
CA ASN A 783 24.30 5.75 20.03
C ASN A 783 24.24 6.93 21.03
N LEU A 784 25.25 7.14 21.85
CA LEU A 784 25.31 8.31 22.75
C LEU A 784 25.16 9.65 22.02
N PRO A 785 25.79 9.87 20.84
CA PRO A 785 25.59 11.11 20.07
C PRO A 785 24.15 11.33 19.63
N ASP A 786 23.38 10.26 19.38
CA ASP A 786 22.00 10.34 18.94
C ASP A 786 21.05 10.84 20.03
N LEU A 787 21.48 10.88 21.30
CA LEU A 787 20.73 11.49 22.40
C LEU A 787 20.49 12.99 22.21
N GLU A 788 21.31 13.67 21.39
CA GLU A 788 21.06 15.07 21.03
C GLU A 788 19.77 15.26 20.22
N GLU A 789 19.34 14.20 19.52
CA GLU A 789 18.10 14.22 18.73
C GLU A 789 16.84 13.87 19.56
N VAL A 790 17.05 13.28 20.73
CA VAL A 790 15.96 12.92 21.64
C VAL A 790 15.36 14.18 22.26
N ASP A 791 14.04 14.21 22.37
CA ASP A 791 13.27 15.30 22.96
C ASP A 791 13.74 15.62 24.38
N GLU A 792 13.82 16.90 24.71
CA GLU A 792 14.29 17.38 26.00
C GLU A 792 13.44 16.81 27.15
N THR A 793 12.13 16.75 26.98
CA THR A 793 11.19 16.17 27.96
C THR A 793 11.50 14.69 28.22
N VAL A 794 11.85 13.93 27.19
CA VAL A 794 12.23 12.52 27.35
C VAL A 794 13.55 12.37 28.09
N ARG A 795 14.54 13.22 27.75
CA ARG A 795 15.86 13.21 28.39
C ARG A 795 15.81 13.58 29.88
N GLU A 796 14.83 14.38 30.29
CA GLU A 796 14.64 14.74 31.70
C GLU A 796 13.97 13.62 32.51
N HIS A 797 13.15 12.77 31.90
CA HIS A 797 12.35 11.77 32.58
C HIS A 797 12.86 10.33 32.42
N VAL A 798 13.68 10.07 31.41
CA VAL A 798 14.21 8.73 31.08
C VAL A 798 15.73 8.71 31.34
N THR A 799 16.18 7.76 32.11
CA THR A 799 17.61 7.50 32.34
C THR A 799 18.15 6.61 31.23
N PHE A 800 19.13 7.09 30.48
CA PHE A 800 19.77 6.29 29.43
C PHE A 800 21.03 5.62 29.98
N VAL A 801 21.09 4.29 29.85
CA VAL A 801 22.24 3.48 30.25
C VAL A 801 22.98 3.00 29.00
N PRO A 802 24.19 3.53 28.71
CA PRO A 802 24.98 3.07 27.57
C PRO A 802 25.60 1.69 27.89
N ALA A 803 25.41 0.76 26.96
CA ALA A 803 25.94 -0.59 27.05
C ALA A 803 26.88 -0.89 25.87
N LYS A 804 28.13 -1.31 26.19
CA LYS A 804 29.11 -1.77 25.21
C LYS A 804 29.07 -3.28 25.03
N THR A 805 28.71 -3.97 26.09
CA THR A 805 28.62 -5.43 26.13
C THR A 805 27.30 -5.86 26.75
N LEU A 806 26.86 -7.08 26.42
CA LEU A 806 25.64 -7.64 26.97
C LEU A 806 25.74 -7.87 28.51
N ASP A 807 26.92 -8.03 29.05
CA ASP A 807 27.10 -8.11 30.51
C ASP A 807 26.61 -6.84 31.22
N THR A 808 26.89 -5.66 30.65
CA THR A 808 26.39 -4.39 31.20
C THR A 808 24.84 -4.37 31.16
N VAL A 809 24.22 -4.87 30.07
CA VAL A 809 22.78 -4.97 29.96
C VAL A 809 22.19 -5.89 31.03
N LEU A 810 22.72 -7.10 31.14
CA LEU A 810 22.26 -8.12 32.09
C LEU A 810 22.40 -7.68 33.55
N ASN A 811 23.52 -7.03 33.90
CA ASN A 811 23.74 -6.52 35.25
C ASN A 811 22.78 -5.37 35.60
N THR A 812 22.30 -4.61 34.59
CA THR A 812 21.36 -3.51 34.83
C THR A 812 19.90 -4.02 34.82
N ALA A 813 19.59 -4.97 33.94
CA ALA A 813 18.23 -5.42 33.73
C ALA A 813 17.77 -6.55 34.66
N LEU A 814 18.66 -7.48 35.00
CA LEU A 814 18.28 -8.60 35.86
C LEU A 814 18.27 -8.19 37.33
N VAL A 815 17.24 -8.57 38.06
CA VAL A 815 17.18 -8.41 39.50
C VAL A 815 18.35 -9.19 40.12
N PRO A 816 19.10 -8.57 41.08
CA PRO A 816 20.19 -9.26 41.74
C PRO A 816 19.73 -10.59 42.34
N ALA A 817 20.53 -11.64 42.15
CA ALA A 817 20.22 -12.92 42.79
C ALA A 817 20.28 -12.72 44.30
N GLU A 818 19.22 -13.09 45.01
CA GLU A 818 19.30 -13.19 46.49
C GLU A 818 20.42 -14.16 46.87
N PRO A 819 21.21 -13.88 47.89
CA PRO A 819 22.31 -14.76 48.30
C PRO A 819 21.71 -16.12 48.62
N ALA A 820 22.19 -17.14 47.92
CA ALA A 820 21.72 -18.52 47.93
C ALA A 820 21.59 -19.09 49.35
N ALA A 821 20.40 -19.08 49.91
CA ALA A 821 20.05 -19.89 51.07
C ALA A 821 18.87 -20.83 50.86
N GLU A 822 18.02 -20.62 49.80
CA GLU A 822 16.82 -21.47 49.59
C GLU A 822 16.47 -21.79 48.13
N ALA A 823 17.26 -21.37 47.12
CA ALA A 823 16.89 -21.53 45.70
C ALA A 823 17.28 -22.89 45.05
N GLN A 824 17.87 -23.83 45.80
CA GLN A 824 18.21 -25.16 45.22
C GLN A 824 17.02 -26.13 45.11
N THR A 825 15.87 -25.80 45.71
CA THR A 825 14.68 -26.64 45.69
C THR A 825 13.69 -26.30 44.51
N ALA A 826 13.61 -25.07 44.08
CA ALA A 826 12.65 -24.64 43.06
C ALA A 826 13.08 -24.96 41.61
N ALA A 827 14.38 -24.93 41.31
CA ALA A 827 14.87 -25.25 39.93
C ALA A 827 14.85 -26.78 39.66
N ALA A 828 14.86 -27.61 40.66
CA ALA A 828 14.78 -29.06 40.54
C ALA A 828 13.33 -29.53 40.37
N GLU A 829 12.34 -28.79 40.86
CA GLU A 829 10.91 -29.13 40.70
C GLU A 829 10.34 -28.72 39.34
N LEU A 830 10.88 -27.68 38.70
CA LEU A 830 10.46 -27.25 37.34
C LEU A 830 10.91 -28.20 36.22
N CYS A 831 11.87 -29.10 36.46
CA CYS A 831 12.27 -30.14 35.53
C CYS A 831 11.51 -31.49 35.75
N HIS A 832 10.58 -31.59 36.72
CA HIS A 832 9.84 -32.79 37.05
C HIS A 832 8.32 -32.66 36.99
N VAL A 833 7.76 -31.61 36.37
CA VAL A 833 6.32 -31.55 36.08
C VAL A 833 6.06 -31.65 34.57
#